data_924838544ae16445d13b3d85d6284b27
#
_entry.id   924838544ae16445d13b3d85d6284b27
#
_cell.length_a   1.000
_cell.length_b   1.000
_cell.length_c   1.000
_cell.angle_alpha   90.00
_cell.angle_beta   90.00
_cell.angle_gamma   90.00
#
_symmetry.space_group_name_H-M   'P 1'
#
loop_
_entity.id
_entity.type
_entity.pdbx_description
1 polymer ?
#
loop_
_entity_poly.entity_id
_entity_poly.type
_entity_poly.pdbx_seq_one_letter_code
_entity_poly.pdbx_strand_id
1 'polypeptide(L)'
;VIGYGTQRKEELTSSVMSVKASEFVQATKPDVAGLIRGKVAGLAVVSPDANPLSTSQVSLRGVATLNSGTFPLVIIDGVQGDLNSVSPNDIAQIDVLKDGSAAAIYGTRGTNGVILITTKSGKTEMKPSIEVNSYISFQKINKKLPMMNANQYLEKVQQGIPGAMDGGAKVDWMDEILQTPFNQTYSINLRGGSANTSYIASFDYTSNEGIVKRSKVDMIYPRINIVHRMFDNKLKVEANLNGYQRKYDIGYSNDVYQSALIFNPTSPIKDENGNWTEIARDMIFNPVALLNETKGENKTTNLRAYSSITFIPIEGLDIKYLISNETNNNFSGYYETKKHKSTTISKKNGYASRSTARSENTMMELTAQYNKLFSNSHNLNALVGYSWNKWNYQSASMDNYNFPSDDYSYNNMGLGNALKEGKANQASYQNENKLIGFFARVNYNYKGRYFVSASIRHEGSSQFGEDHKWGNFPAISLAWNIKGEQFLHNIQAISTLKLRAGFGITGTEPGTPYLSLNKLNMGGYGYYNGKWTNLLRPDGNPNPDLRWEKKEELNIGLDFGFLSDRISGSIDFYNRETKDLIGDYQVPVPPYFSPWIKANAGSIRNTGLEVSLNIVPVQNKNFTWDSGINFSTNKNKLLSLSSDKYFSDSHQNKGNTLAPIQQPTHRIQEGEPVGNFYGYKTIDIDENGHWIIEGADGKPKPISEQQESDKKVLGNGLPKFYLNWNNTIRYKQVDFSVTMRGAFGFQILNMAEMHYAAPISLLGGDNVMEKAFDNVYGKRPLAYDQSLQYVSYFVQDGDYWKIDNITIGYTPKIGKNKWVKSFRIYGSISNLATITGYSGIDPEVGVTGLTPGIDDRYRYPSARTFSLGINLNF
;
A
#
# COMPACT_ATOMS: atom_id res chain seq x y z
N VAL A 1 19.68 -8.17 -8.43
CA VAL A 1 18.90 -8.93 -9.43
C VAL A 1 18.28 -7.93 -10.39
N ILE A 2 18.24 -8.24 -11.65
CA ILE A 2 17.49 -7.54 -12.69
C ILE A 2 16.62 -8.57 -13.39
N GLY A 3 15.45 -8.19 -13.92
CA GLY A 3 14.52 -9.13 -14.55
C GLY A 3 15.19 -10.28 -15.33
N TYR A 4 14.86 -11.49 -14.97
CA TYR A 4 15.40 -12.73 -15.59
C TYR A 4 16.94 -12.86 -15.56
N GLY A 5 17.60 -12.44 -14.47
CA GLY A 5 19.03 -12.63 -14.29
C GLY A 5 19.67 -11.74 -13.24
N THR A 6 20.98 -11.82 -13.14
CA THR A 6 21.81 -10.98 -12.27
C THR A 6 22.82 -10.19 -13.11
N GLN A 7 23.03 -8.93 -12.77
CA GLN A 7 24.11 -8.11 -13.33
C GLN A 7 24.91 -7.47 -12.20
N ARG A 8 26.17 -7.16 -12.48
CA ARG A 8 26.97 -6.34 -11.57
C ARG A 8 26.45 -4.92 -11.56
N LYS A 9 26.52 -4.21 -10.42
CA LYS A 9 26.08 -2.82 -10.29
C LYS A 9 26.74 -1.90 -11.34
N GLU A 10 28.00 -2.17 -11.66
CA GLU A 10 28.78 -1.42 -12.66
C GLU A 10 28.23 -1.54 -14.08
N GLU A 11 27.55 -2.65 -14.40
CA GLU A 11 27.03 -2.94 -15.74
C GLU A 11 25.59 -2.46 -15.96
N LEU A 12 24.91 -2.01 -14.88
CA LEU A 12 23.53 -1.53 -14.97
C LEU A 12 23.43 -0.28 -15.84
N THR A 13 22.55 -0.30 -16.83
CA THR A 13 22.26 0.84 -17.72
C THR A 13 21.01 1.62 -17.30
N SER A 14 20.26 1.09 -16.32
CA SER A 14 18.97 1.58 -15.86
C SER A 14 19.02 1.99 -14.38
N SER A 15 17.99 2.69 -13.91
CA SER A 15 17.87 3.14 -12.51
C SER A 15 17.37 2.00 -11.63
N VAL A 16 18.29 1.36 -10.91
CA VAL A 16 18.00 0.26 -9.96
C VAL A 16 18.60 0.59 -8.61
N MET A 17 17.81 0.47 -7.55
CA MET A 17 18.27 0.64 -6.18
C MET A 17 18.15 -0.68 -5.42
N SER A 18 19.23 -1.09 -4.76
CA SER A 18 19.30 -2.33 -3.98
C SER A 18 19.44 -2.01 -2.49
N VAL A 19 18.65 -2.67 -1.66
CA VAL A 19 18.72 -2.59 -0.20
C VAL A 19 18.93 -4.01 0.35
N LYS A 20 20.03 -4.23 1.06
CA LYS A 20 20.39 -5.52 1.64
C LYS A 20 19.78 -5.70 3.02
N ALA A 21 19.63 -6.94 3.48
CA ALA A 21 19.10 -7.25 4.81
C ALA A 21 19.83 -6.52 5.97
N SER A 22 21.14 -6.26 5.84
CA SER A 22 21.91 -5.50 6.82
C SER A 22 21.56 -4.01 6.90
N GLU A 23 20.83 -3.49 5.91
CA GLU A 23 20.42 -2.10 5.79
C GLU A 23 18.93 -1.91 6.10
N PHE A 24 18.19 -3.00 6.34
CA PHE A 24 16.75 -2.93 6.62
C PHE A 24 16.47 -2.15 7.90
N VAL A 25 15.38 -1.39 7.86
CA VAL A 25 14.82 -0.80 9.08
C VAL A 25 14.35 -1.95 9.96
N GLN A 26 14.75 -1.96 11.25
CA GLN A 26 14.26 -2.96 12.19
C GLN A 26 12.76 -2.72 12.40
N ALA A 27 11.95 -3.42 11.63
CA ALA A 27 10.51 -3.26 11.60
C ALA A 27 9.88 -3.95 12.82
N THR A 28 8.86 -3.33 13.37
CA THR A 28 8.08 -3.83 14.48
C THR A 28 6.77 -4.47 14.04
N LYS A 29 6.45 -4.33 12.75
CA LYS A 29 5.35 -5.01 12.06
C LYS A 29 5.91 -5.94 10.99
N PRO A 30 5.25 -7.04 10.65
CA PRO A 30 5.62 -7.90 9.52
C PRO A 30 5.25 -7.23 8.19
N ASP A 31 5.84 -6.06 7.94
CA ASP A 31 5.62 -5.21 6.78
C ASP A 31 6.91 -5.11 5.96
N VAL A 32 6.95 -5.82 4.84
CA VAL A 32 8.12 -5.85 3.96
C VAL A 32 8.41 -4.47 3.35
N ALA A 33 7.39 -3.67 3.02
CA ALA A 33 7.59 -2.32 2.52
C ALA A 33 8.24 -1.42 3.57
N GLY A 34 7.92 -1.63 4.84
CA GLY A 34 8.54 -0.93 5.97
C GLY A 34 10.05 -1.12 6.07
N LEU A 35 10.60 -2.26 5.62
CA LEU A 35 12.04 -2.55 5.64
C LEU A 35 12.87 -1.56 4.79
N ILE A 36 12.29 -1.06 3.70
CA ILE A 36 12.95 -0.17 2.74
C ILE A 36 12.45 1.27 2.82
N ARG A 37 11.63 1.58 3.83
CA ARG A 37 11.09 2.92 4.05
C ARG A 37 12.21 3.95 4.21
N GLY A 38 12.17 5.02 3.40
CA GLY A 38 13.18 6.07 3.40
C GLY A 38 14.55 5.65 2.85
N LYS A 39 14.71 4.43 2.32
CA LYS A 39 15.97 3.92 1.77
C LYS A 39 16.09 4.10 0.25
N VAL A 40 14.99 4.29 -0.46
CA VAL A 40 14.93 4.37 -1.92
C VAL A 40 14.35 5.72 -2.35
N ALA A 41 15.15 6.52 -3.06
CA ALA A 41 14.68 7.79 -3.63
C ALA A 41 13.63 7.52 -4.71
N GLY A 42 12.52 8.31 -4.69
CA GLY A 42 11.38 8.15 -5.60
C GLY A 42 10.36 7.10 -5.17
N LEU A 43 10.64 6.31 -4.13
CA LEU A 43 9.70 5.35 -3.53
C LEU A 43 9.09 5.95 -2.25
N ALA A 44 7.81 6.27 -2.30
CA ALA A 44 7.05 6.65 -1.12
C ALA A 44 6.45 5.39 -0.46
N VAL A 45 6.76 5.18 0.81
CA VAL A 45 6.18 4.12 1.65
C VAL A 45 5.50 4.78 2.83
N VAL A 46 4.18 4.72 2.86
CA VAL A 46 3.32 5.38 3.85
C VAL A 46 2.57 4.33 4.67
N SER A 47 2.65 4.43 5.99
CA SER A 47 1.84 3.63 6.93
C SER A 47 0.92 4.59 7.67
N PRO A 48 -0.32 4.77 7.19
CA PRO A 48 -1.18 5.83 7.68
C PRO A 48 -1.67 5.63 9.13
N ASP A 49 -1.59 4.41 9.65
CA ASP A 49 -2.07 4.06 10.99
C ASP A 49 -1.30 2.92 11.65
N ALA A 50 -1.63 2.63 12.93
CA ALA A 50 -1.06 1.54 13.70
C ALA A 50 -1.92 0.25 13.69
N ASN A 51 -2.97 0.18 12.89
CA ASN A 51 -3.80 -1.02 12.79
C ASN A 51 -2.96 -2.22 12.32
N PRO A 52 -2.94 -3.35 13.06
CA PRO A 52 -2.19 -4.54 12.66
C PRO A 52 -2.65 -5.14 11.32
N LEU A 53 -3.86 -4.81 10.87
CA LEU A 53 -4.44 -5.28 9.60
C LEU A 53 -4.09 -4.36 8.42
N SER A 54 -3.67 -3.11 8.68
CA SER A 54 -3.29 -2.17 7.64
C SER A 54 -1.95 -2.52 7.03
N THR A 55 -1.87 -2.43 5.71
CA THR A 55 -0.63 -2.58 4.93
C THR A 55 -0.09 -1.22 4.53
N SER A 56 1.23 -1.09 4.40
CA SER A 56 1.85 0.12 3.87
C SER A 56 1.40 0.37 2.43
N GLN A 57 1.09 1.62 2.13
CA GLN A 57 0.90 2.10 0.77
C GLN A 57 2.26 2.37 0.14
N VAL A 58 2.45 1.87 -1.07
CA VAL A 58 3.71 2.03 -1.81
C VAL A 58 3.41 2.71 -3.14
N SER A 59 4.13 3.78 -3.44
CA SER A 59 4.03 4.50 -4.70
C SER A 59 5.42 4.83 -5.23
N LEU A 60 5.64 4.63 -6.52
CA LEU A 60 6.89 4.93 -7.20
C LEU A 60 6.66 6.01 -8.27
N ARG A 61 7.33 7.16 -8.11
CA ARG A 61 7.27 8.29 -9.06
C ARG A 61 5.87 8.85 -9.32
N GLY A 62 4.97 8.83 -8.29
CA GLY A 62 3.65 9.46 -8.30
C GLY A 62 2.55 8.70 -9.05
N VAL A 63 1.41 9.35 -9.26
CA VAL A 63 0.21 8.79 -9.89
C VAL A 63 0.35 8.79 -11.41
N ALA A 64 0.23 7.64 -12.05
CA ALA A 64 0.42 7.47 -13.48
C ALA A 64 -0.81 6.97 -14.25
N THR A 65 -1.94 6.76 -13.59
CA THR A 65 -3.19 6.25 -14.17
C THR A 65 -4.41 6.79 -13.42
N LEU A 66 -5.59 6.78 -14.04
CA LEU A 66 -6.83 7.23 -13.41
C LEU A 66 -7.62 6.09 -12.73
N ASN A 67 -7.54 4.86 -13.23
CA ASN A 67 -8.37 3.74 -12.77
C ASN A 67 -7.61 2.45 -12.50
N SER A 68 -6.36 2.35 -12.94
CA SER A 68 -5.54 1.17 -12.68
C SER A 68 -4.77 1.37 -11.37
N GLY A 69 -4.41 0.29 -10.69
CA GLY A 69 -3.64 0.36 -9.45
C GLY A 69 -2.28 1.04 -9.63
N THR A 70 -1.83 1.75 -8.61
CA THR A 70 -0.52 2.46 -8.60
C THR A 70 0.60 1.65 -7.95
N PHE A 71 0.31 0.43 -7.50
CA PHE A 71 1.24 -0.42 -6.77
C PHE A 71 2.30 -1.04 -7.71
N PRO A 72 3.59 -1.03 -7.35
CA PRO A 72 4.64 -1.71 -8.11
C PRO A 72 4.41 -3.23 -8.20
N LEU A 73 4.85 -3.85 -9.29
CA LEU A 73 4.90 -5.31 -9.41
C LEU A 73 5.87 -5.89 -8.38
N VAL A 74 5.45 -6.92 -7.66
CA VAL A 74 6.30 -7.65 -6.72
C VAL A 74 6.69 -9.00 -7.33
N ILE A 75 7.99 -9.26 -7.38
CA ILE A 75 8.57 -10.54 -7.81
C ILE A 75 9.39 -11.11 -6.66
N ILE A 76 9.08 -12.32 -6.25
CA ILE A 76 9.78 -13.03 -5.17
C ILE A 76 10.46 -14.25 -5.76
N ASP A 77 11.80 -14.28 -5.75
CA ASP A 77 12.64 -15.34 -6.33
C ASP A 77 12.29 -15.67 -7.79
N GLY A 78 11.90 -14.65 -8.57
CA GLY A 78 11.54 -14.77 -9.99
C GLY A 78 10.07 -15.05 -10.26
N VAL A 79 9.23 -15.24 -9.24
CA VAL A 79 7.79 -15.49 -9.36
C VAL A 79 6.99 -14.29 -8.85
N GLN A 80 5.93 -13.92 -9.55
CA GLN A 80 5.02 -12.86 -9.07
C GLN A 80 4.41 -13.24 -7.72
N GLY A 81 4.31 -12.27 -6.82
CA GLY A 81 3.74 -12.45 -5.49
C GLY A 81 3.25 -11.15 -4.87
N ASP A 82 2.86 -11.21 -3.61
CA ASP A 82 2.50 -10.08 -2.78
C ASP A 82 3.59 -9.80 -1.73
N LEU A 83 3.81 -8.52 -1.35
CA LEU A 83 4.80 -8.16 -0.33
C LEU A 83 4.57 -8.90 1.00
N ASN A 84 3.31 -9.15 1.35
CA ASN A 84 2.95 -9.81 2.59
C ASN A 84 2.99 -11.34 2.50
N SER A 85 3.32 -11.91 1.34
CA SER A 85 3.42 -13.37 1.15
C SER A 85 4.78 -13.96 1.55
N VAL A 86 5.71 -13.13 2.00
CA VAL A 86 7.05 -13.54 2.47
C VAL A 86 7.34 -12.92 3.83
N SER A 87 7.96 -13.70 4.72
CA SER A 87 8.41 -13.16 6.01
C SER A 87 9.56 -12.17 5.80
N PRO A 88 9.54 -10.99 6.49
CA PRO A 88 10.68 -10.08 6.53
C PRO A 88 12.01 -10.74 6.90
N ASN A 89 11.97 -11.75 7.78
CA ASN A 89 13.16 -12.48 8.26
C ASN A 89 13.76 -13.39 7.17
N ASP A 90 12.99 -13.77 6.16
CA ASP A 90 13.46 -14.60 5.05
C ASP A 90 14.12 -13.80 3.93
N ILE A 91 14.05 -12.47 3.95
CA ILE A 91 14.53 -11.62 2.86
C ILE A 91 16.04 -11.38 3.01
N ALA A 92 16.78 -11.60 1.92
CA ALA A 92 18.20 -11.28 1.82
C ALA A 92 18.44 -9.89 1.20
N GLN A 93 17.64 -9.52 0.21
CA GLN A 93 17.80 -8.27 -0.56
C GLN A 93 16.49 -7.88 -1.24
N ILE A 94 16.26 -6.57 -1.34
CA ILE A 94 15.17 -5.97 -2.12
C ILE A 94 15.80 -5.04 -3.16
N ASP A 95 15.48 -5.28 -4.45
CA ASP A 95 15.89 -4.44 -5.57
C ASP A 95 14.67 -3.73 -6.14
N VAL A 96 14.75 -2.42 -6.33
CA VAL A 96 13.67 -1.60 -6.89
C VAL A 96 14.06 -1.12 -8.28
N LEU A 97 13.37 -1.62 -9.31
CA LEU A 97 13.51 -1.18 -10.69
C LEU A 97 12.60 0.03 -10.90
N LYS A 98 13.19 1.20 -11.07
CA LYS A 98 12.45 2.47 -11.03
C LYS A 98 12.01 2.98 -12.40
N ASP A 99 12.77 2.67 -13.45
CA ASP A 99 12.54 3.22 -14.79
C ASP A 99 11.93 2.20 -15.77
N GLY A 100 11.32 2.73 -16.83
CA GLY A 100 10.68 1.93 -17.87
C GLY A 100 11.65 1.02 -18.62
N SER A 101 12.94 1.37 -18.72
CA SER A 101 13.93 0.55 -19.41
C SER A 101 14.29 -0.72 -18.64
N ALA A 102 14.26 -0.68 -17.30
CA ALA A 102 14.42 -1.86 -16.46
C ALA A 102 13.14 -2.68 -16.34
N ALA A 103 11.98 -2.02 -16.31
CA ALA A 103 10.70 -2.65 -16.04
C ALA A 103 10.05 -3.28 -17.29
N ALA A 104 10.40 -2.81 -18.52
CA ALA A 104 9.77 -3.24 -19.78
C ALA A 104 9.87 -4.74 -20.04
N ILE A 105 10.90 -5.43 -19.54
CA ILE A 105 11.04 -6.89 -19.68
C ILE A 105 9.91 -7.65 -18.95
N TYR A 106 9.28 -7.05 -17.93
CA TYR A 106 8.11 -7.58 -17.22
C TYR A 106 6.79 -7.17 -17.89
N GLY A 107 6.87 -6.38 -18.98
CA GLY A 107 5.73 -5.93 -19.76
C GLY A 107 4.78 -5.05 -18.98
N THR A 108 3.51 -5.35 -19.14
CA THR A 108 2.40 -4.57 -18.57
C THR A 108 2.37 -4.56 -17.05
N ARG A 109 2.82 -5.62 -16.42
CA ARG A 109 2.85 -5.71 -14.96
C ARG A 109 3.89 -4.77 -14.34
N GLY A 110 4.96 -4.41 -15.07
CA GLY A 110 6.04 -3.53 -14.62
C GLY A 110 5.76 -2.03 -14.73
N THR A 111 4.58 -1.60 -15.16
CA THR A 111 4.26 -0.20 -15.46
C THR A 111 4.51 0.76 -14.29
N ASN A 112 4.21 0.36 -13.07
CA ASN A 112 4.41 1.17 -11.86
C ASN A 112 5.77 0.92 -11.19
N GLY A 113 6.74 0.31 -11.93
CA GLY A 113 8.00 -0.17 -11.39
C GLY A 113 7.92 -1.60 -10.86
N VAL A 114 9.05 -2.14 -10.46
CA VAL A 114 9.14 -3.54 -9.99
C VAL A 114 9.95 -3.59 -8.69
N ILE A 115 9.43 -4.31 -7.71
CA ILE A 115 10.11 -4.65 -6.46
C ILE A 115 10.51 -6.13 -6.55
N LEU A 116 11.81 -6.38 -6.65
CA LEU A 116 12.37 -7.73 -6.69
C LEU A 116 12.82 -8.12 -5.29
N ILE A 117 12.25 -9.16 -4.75
CA ILE A 117 12.62 -9.73 -3.45
C ILE A 117 13.43 -10.99 -3.70
N THR A 118 14.67 -10.98 -3.20
CA THR A 118 15.52 -12.16 -3.15
C THR A 118 15.51 -12.70 -1.73
N THR A 119 15.08 -13.94 -1.56
CA THR A 119 15.04 -14.56 -0.24
C THR A 119 16.39 -15.20 0.11
N LYS A 120 16.61 -15.46 1.41
CA LYS A 120 17.77 -16.21 1.90
C LYS A 120 17.79 -17.60 1.27
N SER A 121 18.98 -18.13 0.97
CA SER A 121 19.16 -19.46 0.37
C SER A 121 20.32 -20.22 1.01
N GLY A 122 20.30 -21.54 0.90
CA GLY A 122 21.46 -22.37 1.19
C GLY A 122 22.52 -22.24 0.09
N LYS A 123 23.76 -22.58 0.42
CA LYS A 123 24.88 -22.65 -0.54
C LYS A 123 25.42 -24.05 -0.59
N THR A 124 25.96 -24.46 -1.74
CA THR A 124 26.74 -25.71 -1.84
C THR A 124 27.94 -25.70 -0.89
N GLU A 125 28.29 -26.85 -0.36
CA GLU A 125 29.39 -27.04 0.61
C GLU A 125 29.26 -26.23 1.90
N MET A 126 28.04 -25.76 2.19
CA MET A 126 27.75 -25.00 3.41
C MET A 126 27.46 -25.95 4.56
N LYS A 127 28.23 -25.84 5.64
CA LYS A 127 27.90 -26.53 6.90
C LYS A 127 26.50 -26.11 7.37
N PRO A 128 25.71 -27.03 7.94
CA PRO A 128 24.42 -26.69 8.52
C PRO A 128 24.54 -25.54 9.51
N SER A 129 23.62 -24.60 9.43
CA SER A 129 23.56 -23.41 10.26
C SER A 129 22.11 -23.13 10.64
N ILE A 130 21.88 -22.85 11.90
CA ILE A 130 20.57 -22.47 12.42
C ILE A 130 20.63 -21.00 12.82
N GLU A 131 19.72 -20.21 12.28
CA GLU A 131 19.52 -18.80 12.65
C GLU A 131 18.20 -18.68 13.38
N VAL A 132 18.22 -18.12 14.59
CA VAL A 132 17.02 -17.84 15.39
C VAL A 132 16.92 -16.34 15.62
N ASN A 133 15.81 -15.74 15.20
CA ASN A 133 15.49 -14.34 15.44
C ASN A 133 14.20 -14.29 16.27
N SER A 134 14.22 -13.48 17.32
CA SER A 134 13.02 -13.26 18.12
C SER A 134 12.99 -11.82 18.60
N TYR A 135 11.81 -11.23 18.61
CA TYR A 135 11.58 -9.95 19.27
C TYR A 135 10.17 -9.87 19.87
N ILE A 136 10.10 -9.08 20.92
CA ILE A 136 8.85 -8.67 21.55
C ILE A 136 8.70 -7.17 21.44
N SER A 137 7.46 -6.69 21.42
CA SER A 137 7.22 -5.24 21.41
C SER A 137 5.94 -4.84 22.11
N PHE A 138 5.94 -3.58 22.60
CA PHE A 138 4.81 -2.91 23.22
C PHE A 138 4.50 -1.65 22.43
N GLN A 139 3.21 -1.29 22.35
CA GLN A 139 2.78 -0.09 21.66
C GLN A 139 2.08 0.86 22.63
N LYS A 140 2.26 2.16 22.36
CA LYS A 140 1.56 3.24 23.06
C LYS A 140 1.02 4.22 22.02
N ILE A 141 -0.23 4.64 22.18
CA ILE A 141 -0.84 5.65 21.32
C ILE A 141 0.00 6.94 21.34
N ASN A 142 0.22 7.54 20.17
CA ASN A 142 1.00 8.78 20.05
C ASN A 142 0.20 10.01 20.46
N LYS A 143 -1.02 10.12 19.90
CA LYS A 143 -1.89 11.28 20.11
C LYS A 143 -3.35 10.81 20.05
N LYS A 144 -4.16 11.25 21.01
CA LYS A 144 -5.63 11.13 21.01
C LYS A 144 -6.22 12.42 20.42
N LEU A 145 -7.34 12.34 19.74
CA LEU A 145 -8.11 13.55 19.40
C LEU A 145 -8.62 14.18 20.70
N PRO A 146 -8.52 15.50 20.86
CA PRO A 146 -8.93 16.21 22.09
C PRO A 146 -10.46 16.36 22.13
N MET A 147 -11.17 15.25 22.39
CA MET A 147 -12.62 15.25 22.63
C MET A 147 -12.92 15.72 24.05
N MET A 148 -14.08 16.34 24.29
CA MET A 148 -14.48 16.73 25.64
C MET A 148 -14.57 15.50 26.56
N ASN A 149 -14.04 15.62 27.76
CA ASN A 149 -14.28 14.66 28.82
C ASN A 149 -15.65 14.90 29.48
N ALA A 150 -16.08 14.01 30.38
CA ALA A 150 -17.40 14.08 30.99
C ALA A 150 -17.63 15.40 31.80
N ASN A 151 -16.60 15.94 32.45
CA ASN A 151 -16.74 17.21 33.19
C ASN A 151 -16.94 18.41 32.24
N GLN A 152 -16.12 18.48 31.18
CA GLN A 152 -16.25 19.52 30.15
C GLN A 152 -17.60 19.46 29.42
N TYR A 153 -18.09 18.24 29.19
CA TYR A 153 -19.42 18.04 28.60
C TYR A 153 -20.52 18.48 29.52
N LEU A 154 -20.45 18.14 30.84
CA LEU A 154 -21.40 18.61 31.86
C LEU A 154 -21.43 20.13 32.01
N GLU A 155 -20.30 20.80 31.83
CA GLU A 155 -20.29 22.26 31.77
C GLU A 155 -21.17 22.82 30.65
N LYS A 156 -21.18 22.13 29.48
CA LYS A 156 -22.05 22.50 28.36
C LYS A 156 -23.54 22.26 28.68
N VAL A 157 -23.83 21.14 29.37
CA VAL A 157 -25.19 20.86 29.88
C VAL A 157 -25.64 21.99 30.83
N GLN A 158 -24.80 22.39 31.78
CA GLN A 158 -25.09 23.46 32.76
C GLN A 158 -25.24 24.82 32.09
N GLN A 159 -24.51 25.09 31.00
CA GLN A 159 -24.63 26.28 30.18
C GLN A 159 -25.93 26.29 29.34
N GLY A 160 -26.69 25.20 29.35
CA GLY A 160 -27.93 25.08 28.58
C GLY A 160 -27.67 24.99 27.08
N ILE A 161 -26.49 24.45 26.65
CA ILE A 161 -26.17 24.29 25.23
C ILE A 161 -27.13 23.31 24.59
N PRO A 162 -27.79 23.66 23.47
CA PRO A 162 -28.74 22.76 22.81
C PRO A 162 -28.14 21.40 22.45
N GLY A 163 -28.86 20.32 22.75
CA GLY A 163 -28.44 18.94 22.47
C GLY A 163 -27.54 18.29 23.52
N ALA A 164 -26.87 19.09 24.38
CA ALA A 164 -26.08 18.53 25.48
C ALA A 164 -27.01 17.96 26.57
N MET A 165 -26.84 16.68 26.91
CA MET A 165 -27.69 15.99 27.90
C MET A 165 -26.82 15.23 28.91
N ASP A 166 -27.15 15.33 30.19
CA ASP A 166 -26.50 14.55 31.24
C ASP A 166 -27.09 13.14 31.28
N GLY A 167 -26.25 12.14 31.04
CA GLY A 167 -26.59 10.73 31.14
C GLY A 167 -26.37 10.11 32.52
N GLY A 168 -25.91 10.93 33.50
CA GLY A 168 -25.74 10.50 34.89
C GLY A 168 -24.47 9.71 35.23
N ALA A 169 -23.55 9.56 34.26
CA ALA A 169 -22.29 8.83 34.44
C ALA A 169 -21.07 9.69 34.04
N LYS A 170 -19.88 9.12 34.20
CA LYS A 170 -18.61 9.69 33.71
C LYS A 170 -17.78 8.56 33.12
N VAL A 171 -17.70 8.50 31.80
CA VAL A 171 -17.03 7.42 31.06
C VAL A 171 -15.99 8.03 30.12
N ASP A 172 -14.75 7.54 30.17
CA ASP A 172 -13.76 7.75 29.10
C ASP A 172 -13.89 6.60 28.10
N TRP A 173 -14.69 6.82 27.06
CA TRP A 173 -14.96 5.81 26.04
C TRP A 173 -13.70 5.35 25.30
N MET A 174 -12.69 6.21 25.18
CA MET A 174 -11.43 5.84 24.56
C MET A 174 -10.66 4.85 25.44
N ASP A 175 -10.62 5.05 26.76
CA ASP A 175 -9.93 4.12 27.66
C ASP A 175 -10.66 2.76 27.73
N GLU A 176 -12.00 2.76 27.57
CA GLU A 176 -12.78 1.51 27.52
C GLU A 176 -12.45 0.62 26.32
N ILE A 177 -12.04 1.19 25.19
CA ILE A 177 -11.71 0.44 23.97
C ILE A 177 -10.21 0.24 23.76
N LEU A 178 -9.36 0.99 24.43
CA LEU A 178 -7.89 0.91 24.26
C LEU A 178 -7.28 -0.18 25.14
N GLN A 179 -6.12 -0.66 24.71
CA GLN A 179 -5.26 -1.60 25.43
C GLN A 179 -3.79 -1.31 25.17
N THR A 180 -2.91 -1.86 26.02
CA THR A 180 -1.47 -1.91 25.76
C THR A 180 -1.14 -3.24 25.12
N PRO A 181 -0.92 -3.30 23.81
CA PRO A 181 -0.68 -4.56 23.11
C PRO A 181 0.70 -5.13 23.42
N PHE A 182 0.77 -6.47 23.47
CA PHE A 182 2.02 -7.23 23.54
C PHE A 182 2.21 -8.02 22.24
N ASN A 183 3.22 -7.70 21.48
CA ASN A 183 3.50 -8.31 20.18
C ASN A 183 4.76 -9.18 20.27
N GLN A 184 4.75 -10.27 19.50
CA GLN A 184 5.85 -11.23 19.52
C GLN A 184 6.09 -11.82 18.12
N THR A 185 7.37 -12.04 17.81
CA THR A 185 7.81 -12.69 16.56
C THR A 185 8.91 -13.70 16.89
N TYR A 186 8.78 -14.89 16.32
CA TYR A 186 9.76 -15.96 16.40
C TYR A 186 10.07 -16.46 15.00
N SER A 187 11.36 -16.55 14.65
CA SER A 187 11.84 -17.01 13.36
C SER A 187 12.96 -18.03 13.53
N ILE A 188 12.86 -19.15 12.85
CA ILE A 188 13.91 -20.18 12.79
C ILE A 188 14.21 -20.46 11.32
N ASN A 189 15.50 -20.37 10.96
CA ASN A 189 16.01 -20.68 9.63
C ASN A 189 17.10 -21.77 9.74
N LEU A 190 16.87 -22.89 9.10
CA LEU A 190 17.87 -23.96 8.92
C LEU A 190 18.37 -23.94 7.48
N ARG A 191 19.66 -23.81 7.27
CA ARG A 191 20.25 -23.80 5.94
C ARG A 191 21.55 -24.58 5.90
N GLY A 192 21.83 -25.17 4.74
CA GLY A 192 23.05 -25.95 4.54
C GLY A 192 23.20 -26.42 3.10
N GLY A 193 24.21 -27.22 2.84
CA GLY A 193 24.38 -27.86 1.55
C GLY A 193 25.58 -28.79 1.46
N SER A 194 25.46 -29.78 0.63
CA SER A 194 26.53 -30.67 0.15
C SER A 194 27.14 -30.13 -1.16
N ALA A 195 28.02 -30.88 -1.80
CA ALA A 195 28.61 -30.52 -3.11
C ALA A 195 27.54 -30.23 -4.18
N ASN A 196 26.47 -30.99 -4.20
CA ASN A 196 25.47 -30.94 -5.26
C ASN A 196 24.09 -30.39 -4.81
N THR A 197 23.83 -30.36 -3.52
CA THR A 197 22.53 -29.99 -2.98
C THR A 197 22.67 -28.82 -1.99
N SER A 198 21.84 -27.79 -2.14
CA SER A 198 21.68 -26.76 -1.12
C SER A 198 20.22 -26.65 -0.70
N TYR A 199 19.98 -26.34 0.56
CA TYR A 199 18.65 -26.27 1.11
C TYR A 199 18.51 -25.14 2.14
N ILE A 200 17.27 -24.65 2.27
CA ILE A 200 16.84 -23.82 3.40
C ILE A 200 15.42 -24.26 3.79
N ALA A 201 15.18 -24.32 5.08
CA ALA A 201 13.85 -24.45 5.65
C ALA A 201 13.67 -23.34 6.70
N SER A 202 12.59 -22.61 6.63
CA SER A 202 12.28 -21.55 7.60
C SER A 202 10.85 -21.67 8.12
N PHE A 203 10.66 -21.19 9.34
CA PHE A 203 9.36 -21.09 9.96
C PHE A 203 9.33 -19.81 10.80
N ASP A 204 8.36 -18.94 10.50
CA ASP A 204 8.14 -17.70 11.24
C ASP A 204 6.72 -17.72 11.82
N TYR A 205 6.62 -17.29 13.08
CA TYR A 205 5.36 -17.00 13.75
C TYR A 205 5.36 -15.56 14.25
N THR A 206 4.29 -14.84 13.97
CA THR A 206 4.08 -13.47 14.42
C THR A 206 2.68 -13.31 14.97
N SER A 207 2.57 -12.72 16.18
CA SER A 207 1.33 -12.32 16.79
C SER A 207 1.36 -10.81 17.04
N ASN A 208 0.49 -10.08 16.35
CA ASN A 208 0.38 -8.63 16.47
C ASN A 208 -0.99 -8.24 17.00
N GLU A 209 -1.00 -7.60 18.14
CA GLU A 209 -2.17 -6.92 18.71
C GLU A 209 -2.10 -5.42 18.41
N GLY A 210 -3.24 -4.79 18.20
CA GLY A 210 -3.35 -3.36 18.08
C GLY A 210 -3.70 -2.68 19.39
N ILE A 211 -3.60 -1.35 19.39
CA ILE A 211 -3.93 -0.49 20.54
C ILE A 211 -5.43 -0.44 20.84
N VAL A 212 -6.30 -0.81 19.90
CA VAL A 212 -7.73 -1.00 20.13
C VAL A 212 -7.99 -2.48 20.41
N LYS A 213 -8.79 -2.78 21.43
CA LYS A 213 -9.18 -4.17 21.78
C LYS A 213 -9.73 -4.90 20.56
N ARG A 214 -9.47 -6.22 20.48
CA ARG A 214 -9.93 -7.11 19.40
C ARG A 214 -9.41 -6.77 18.00
N SER A 215 -8.36 -5.97 17.89
CA SER A 215 -7.60 -5.78 16.65
C SER A 215 -6.30 -6.60 16.69
N LYS A 216 -6.41 -7.93 16.55
CA LYS A 216 -5.30 -8.88 16.62
C LYS A 216 -5.16 -9.66 15.33
N VAL A 217 -3.92 -9.88 14.89
CA VAL A 217 -3.58 -10.76 13.76
C VAL A 217 -2.47 -11.73 14.15
N ASP A 218 -2.69 -13.01 13.89
CA ASP A 218 -1.68 -14.06 14.00
C ASP A 218 -1.30 -14.55 12.61
N MET A 219 0.01 -14.70 12.36
CA MET A 219 0.56 -15.10 11.07
C MET A 219 1.63 -16.17 11.24
N ILE A 220 1.62 -17.17 10.36
CA ILE A 220 2.69 -18.17 10.23
C ILE A 220 3.20 -18.20 8.79
N TYR A 221 4.51 -18.39 8.62
CA TYR A 221 5.18 -18.44 7.31
C TYR A 221 6.09 -19.67 7.24
N PRO A 222 5.61 -20.82 6.78
CA PRO A 222 6.46 -21.96 6.45
C PRO A 222 7.10 -21.77 5.07
N ARG A 223 8.37 -22.17 4.95
CA ARG A 223 9.09 -22.15 3.68
C ARG A 223 10.12 -23.26 3.63
N ILE A 224 10.26 -23.87 2.46
CA ILE A 224 11.37 -24.77 2.11
C ILE A 224 11.81 -24.49 0.68
N ASN A 225 13.13 -24.43 0.46
CA ASN A 225 13.72 -24.35 -0.87
C ASN A 225 14.87 -25.34 -0.94
N ILE A 226 14.90 -26.15 -2.01
CA ILE A 226 15.92 -27.14 -2.30
C ILE A 226 16.42 -26.91 -3.73
N VAL A 227 17.73 -26.85 -3.89
CA VAL A 227 18.39 -26.76 -5.19
C VAL A 227 19.33 -27.95 -5.32
N HIS A 228 19.15 -28.74 -6.34
CA HIS A 228 20.01 -29.89 -6.64
C HIS A 228 20.64 -29.76 -8.04
N ARG A 229 21.94 -30.08 -8.14
CA ARG A 229 22.71 -30.05 -9.38
C ARG A 229 23.16 -31.44 -9.73
N MET A 230 23.07 -31.80 -11.04
CA MET A 230 23.38 -33.11 -11.57
C MET A 230 24.25 -32.99 -12.84
N PHE A 231 24.89 -34.07 -13.22
CA PHE A 231 25.66 -34.19 -14.47
C PHE A 231 26.70 -33.06 -14.61
N ASP A 232 27.58 -32.93 -13.61
CA ASP A 232 28.63 -31.90 -13.57
C ASP A 232 28.07 -30.46 -13.75
N ASN A 233 26.98 -30.16 -13.04
CA ASN A 233 26.27 -28.91 -13.09
C ASN A 233 25.52 -28.59 -14.41
N LYS A 234 25.40 -29.55 -15.33
CA LYS A 234 24.65 -29.37 -16.59
C LYS A 234 23.13 -29.34 -16.39
N LEU A 235 22.66 -29.92 -15.29
CA LEU A 235 21.24 -29.87 -14.93
C LEU A 235 21.08 -29.35 -13.50
N LYS A 236 20.30 -28.29 -13.34
CA LYS A 236 19.92 -27.73 -12.04
C LYS A 236 18.41 -27.86 -11.88
N VAL A 237 17.97 -28.49 -10.80
CA VAL A 237 16.55 -28.57 -10.41
C VAL A 237 16.37 -27.77 -9.12
N GLU A 238 15.35 -26.91 -9.09
CA GLU A 238 14.98 -26.14 -7.92
C GLU A 238 13.51 -26.38 -7.60
N ALA A 239 13.20 -26.65 -6.34
CA ALA A 239 11.84 -26.76 -5.81
C ALA A 239 11.69 -25.87 -4.61
N ASN A 240 10.66 -25.04 -4.62
CA ASN A 240 10.31 -24.14 -3.54
C ASN A 240 8.84 -24.30 -3.17
N LEU A 241 8.59 -24.39 -1.88
CA LEU A 241 7.26 -24.35 -1.30
C LEU A 241 7.28 -23.32 -0.20
N ASN A 242 6.44 -22.30 -0.33
CA ASN A 242 6.27 -21.29 0.69
C ASN A 242 4.79 -20.88 0.79
N GLY A 243 4.44 -20.21 1.86
CA GLY A 243 3.09 -19.69 2.03
C GLY A 243 2.93 -18.99 3.36
N TYR A 244 1.72 -18.59 3.65
CA TYR A 244 1.35 -18.03 4.94
C TYR A 244 -0.06 -18.44 5.33
N GLN A 245 -0.31 -18.44 6.62
CA GLN A 245 -1.66 -18.40 7.17
C GLN A 245 -1.78 -17.14 8.02
N ARG A 246 -2.79 -16.33 7.73
CA ARG A 246 -3.16 -15.14 8.49
C ARG A 246 -4.54 -15.34 9.08
N LYS A 247 -4.65 -15.16 10.39
CA LYS A 247 -5.92 -15.22 11.11
C LYS A 247 -6.10 -13.95 11.93
N TYR A 248 -7.28 -13.32 11.84
CA TYR A 248 -7.60 -12.17 12.69
C TYR A 248 -9.05 -12.19 13.15
N ASP A 249 -9.28 -11.57 14.32
CA ASP A 249 -10.61 -11.32 14.90
C ASP A 249 -11.24 -10.12 14.16
N ILE A 250 -12.49 -10.24 13.77
CA ILE A 250 -13.27 -9.16 13.14
C ILE A 250 -14.17 -8.41 14.12
N GLY A 251 -13.93 -8.53 15.41
CA GLY A 251 -14.66 -7.77 16.45
C GLY A 251 -14.34 -6.28 16.44
N TYR A 252 -13.21 -5.86 15.89
CA TYR A 252 -12.89 -4.44 15.65
C TYR A 252 -13.37 -3.99 14.27
N SER A 253 -14.08 -2.86 14.23
CA SER A 253 -14.34 -2.08 13.02
C SER A 253 -14.00 -0.60 13.27
N ASN A 254 -13.92 0.19 12.22
CA ASN A 254 -13.74 1.64 12.35
C ASN A 254 -14.88 2.31 13.13
N ASP A 255 -16.07 1.70 13.15
CA ASP A 255 -17.23 2.19 13.91
C ASP A 255 -16.98 2.16 15.42
N VAL A 256 -16.16 1.21 15.91
CA VAL A 256 -15.76 1.16 17.34
C VAL A 256 -14.99 2.41 17.73
N TYR A 257 -13.99 2.79 16.92
CA TYR A 257 -13.17 3.96 17.19
C TYR A 257 -13.97 5.26 17.01
N GLN A 258 -14.73 5.37 15.93
CA GLN A 258 -15.60 6.52 15.68
C GLN A 258 -16.62 6.70 16.81
N SER A 259 -17.29 5.62 17.21
CA SER A 259 -18.29 5.66 18.29
C SER A 259 -17.66 6.09 19.61
N ALA A 260 -16.45 5.61 19.93
CA ALA A 260 -15.75 6.01 21.16
C ALA A 260 -15.37 7.52 21.18
N LEU A 261 -15.15 8.12 20.01
CA LEU A 261 -14.92 9.57 19.92
C LEU A 261 -16.18 10.36 20.22
N ILE A 262 -17.31 9.97 19.62
CA ILE A 262 -18.52 10.82 19.58
C ILE A 262 -19.61 10.40 20.56
N PHE A 263 -19.50 9.24 21.24
CA PHE A 263 -20.49 8.84 22.24
C PHE A 263 -20.47 9.79 23.43
N ASN A 264 -21.64 10.13 23.95
CA ASN A 264 -21.79 11.05 25.08
C ASN A 264 -21.00 10.54 26.30
N PRO A 265 -20.00 11.31 26.82
CA PRO A 265 -19.14 10.86 27.92
C PRO A 265 -19.84 10.83 29.27
N THR A 266 -21.09 11.33 29.36
CA THR A 266 -21.93 11.22 30.56
C THR A 266 -22.90 10.04 30.52
N SER A 267 -22.95 9.29 29.40
CA SER A 267 -23.78 8.08 29.30
C SER A 267 -23.11 6.89 30.01
N PRO A 268 -23.84 6.09 30.81
CA PRO A 268 -23.30 4.87 31.40
C PRO A 268 -23.07 3.82 30.32
N ILE A 269 -22.15 2.88 30.54
CA ILE A 269 -21.89 1.76 29.62
C ILE A 269 -23.12 0.85 29.51
N LYS A 270 -23.79 0.60 30.64
CA LYS A 270 -25.02 -0.16 30.73
C LYS A 270 -26.04 0.59 31.56
N ASP A 271 -27.33 0.38 31.24
CA ASP A 271 -28.45 0.89 32.01
C ASP A 271 -28.64 0.13 33.34
N GLU A 272 -29.58 0.57 34.17
CA GLU A 272 -29.89 -0.02 35.46
C GLU A 272 -30.37 -1.48 35.33
N ASN A 273 -30.84 -1.89 34.17
CA ASN A 273 -31.30 -3.27 33.89
C ASN A 273 -30.16 -4.15 33.31
N GLY A 274 -28.94 -3.63 33.18
CA GLY A 274 -27.81 -4.33 32.63
C GLY A 274 -27.78 -4.42 31.10
N ASN A 275 -28.65 -3.72 30.38
CA ASN A 275 -28.62 -3.61 28.95
C ASN A 275 -27.57 -2.57 28.50
N TRP A 276 -27.05 -2.71 27.29
CA TRP A 276 -26.17 -1.70 26.72
C TRP A 276 -26.90 -0.37 26.55
N THR A 277 -26.28 0.71 27.04
CA THR A 277 -26.83 2.06 26.82
C THR A 277 -26.63 2.45 25.37
N GLU A 278 -27.70 2.69 24.64
CA GLU A 278 -27.68 3.09 23.25
C GLU A 278 -28.37 4.46 23.07
N ILE A 279 -27.90 5.25 22.11
CA ILE A 279 -28.55 6.51 21.74
C ILE A 279 -29.54 6.30 20.59
N ALA A 280 -30.51 7.20 20.45
CA ALA A 280 -31.60 7.07 19.48
C ALA A 280 -31.21 7.35 18.01
N ARG A 281 -29.90 7.24 17.65
CA ARG A 281 -29.40 7.44 16.29
C ARG A 281 -28.87 6.15 15.69
N ASP A 282 -29.26 5.89 14.45
CA ASP A 282 -29.06 4.57 13.82
C ASP A 282 -27.58 4.20 13.55
N MET A 283 -26.72 5.19 13.34
CA MET A 283 -25.33 4.99 12.93
C MET A 283 -24.30 5.18 14.03
N ILE A 284 -24.73 5.41 15.28
CA ILE A 284 -23.85 5.55 16.44
C ILE A 284 -24.18 4.48 17.46
N PHE A 285 -23.18 3.73 17.84
CA PHE A 285 -23.31 2.55 18.69
C PHE A 285 -22.53 2.75 19.99
N ASN A 286 -22.93 2.08 21.05
CA ASN A 286 -22.09 1.93 22.21
C ASN A 286 -20.80 1.18 21.81
N PRO A 287 -19.60 1.78 21.89
CA PRO A 287 -18.36 1.17 21.37
C PRO A 287 -17.98 -0.11 22.13
N VAL A 288 -18.32 -0.21 23.43
CA VAL A 288 -18.07 -1.43 24.22
C VAL A 288 -19.05 -2.53 23.83
N ALA A 289 -20.29 -2.17 23.53
CA ALA A 289 -21.29 -3.13 23.00
C ALA A 289 -20.83 -3.69 21.65
N LEU A 290 -20.35 -2.86 20.73
CA LEU A 290 -19.81 -3.33 19.45
C LEU A 290 -18.72 -4.39 19.63
N LEU A 291 -17.77 -4.15 20.53
CA LEU A 291 -16.69 -5.10 20.82
C LEU A 291 -17.20 -6.43 21.42
N ASN A 292 -18.27 -6.41 22.18
CA ASN A 292 -18.78 -7.60 22.86
C ASN A 292 -19.84 -8.38 22.07
N GLU A 293 -20.65 -7.67 21.30
CA GLU A 293 -21.78 -8.26 20.58
C GLU A 293 -21.47 -8.61 19.11
N THR A 294 -20.27 -8.31 18.65
CA THR A 294 -19.75 -8.77 17.34
C THR A 294 -18.80 -9.94 17.54
N LYS A 295 -19.03 -11.04 16.82
CA LYS A 295 -18.18 -12.25 16.84
C LYS A 295 -17.73 -12.55 15.41
N GLY A 296 -16.52 -13.07 15.26
CA GLY A 296 -16.11 -13.55 13.95
C GLY A 296 -14.61 -13.64 13.75
N GLU A 297 -14.24 -14.25 12.65
CA GLU A 297 -12.85 -14.39 12.25
C GLU A 297 -12.70 -14.30 10.72
N ASN A 298 -11.55 -13.84 10.31
CA ASN A 298 -11.08 -13.99 8.94
C ASN A 298 -9.82 -14.83 8.93
N LYS A 299 -9.77 -15.81 8.06
CA LYS A 299 -8.63 -16.71 7.88
C LYS A 299 -8.23 -16.76 6.42
N THR A 300 -7.02 -16.31 6.13
CA THR A 300 -6.41 -16.41 4.80
C THR A 300 -5.30 -17.44 4.83
N THR A 301 -5.32 -18.40 3.91
CA THR A 301 -4.24 -19.37 3.71
C THR A 301 -3.73 -19.23 2.29
N ASN A 302 -2.46 -18.87 2.16
CA ASN A 302 -1.74 -18.77 0.89
C ASN A 302 -0.75 -19.93 0.81
N LEU A 303 -0.69 -20.58 -0.32
CA LEU A 303 0.31 -21.58 -0.65
C LEU A 303 0.86 -21.30 -2.04
N ARG A 304 2.16 -21.15 -2.15
CA ARG A 304 2.89 -21.02 -3.41
C ARG A 304 3.91 -22.11 -3.55
N ALA A 305 3.78 -22.86 -4.64
CA ALA A 305 4.75 -23.85 -5.05
C ALA A 305 5.35 -23.42 -6.39
N TYR A 306 6.67 -23.43 -6.51
CA TYR A 306 7.30 -23.34 -7.82
C TYR A 306 8.41 -24.38 -7.97
N SER A 307 8.63 -24.79 -9.19
CA SER A 307 9.75 -25.65 -9.59
C SER A 307 10.40 -25.10 -10.85
N SER A 308 11.70 -25.16 -10.92
CA SER A 308 12.41 -24.84 -12.15
C SER A 308 13.46 -25.88 -12.49
N ILE A 309 13.61 -26.13 -13.78
CA ILE A 309 14.64 -26.98 -14.36
C ILE A 309 15.49 -26.09 -15.26
N THR A 310 16.79 -26.03 -14.99
CA THR A 310 17.76 -25.31 -15.83
C THR A 310 18.70 -26.32 -16.44
N PHE A 311 18.73 -26.37 -17.78
CA PHE A 311 19.63 -27.22 -18.58
C PHE A 311 20.74 -26.35 -19.19
N ILE A 312 22.00 -26.77 -19.04
CA ILE A 312 23.20 -26.04 -19.51
C ILE A 312 23.90 -26.93 -20.53
N PRO A 313 23.45 -26.95 -21.82
CA PRO A 313 24.00 -27.83 -22.85
C PRO A 313 25.46 -27.50 -23.21
N ILE A 314 25.78 -26.22 -23.24
CA ILE A 314 27.11 -25.66 -23.48
C ILE A 314 27.40 -24.53 -22.49
N GLU A 315 28.67 -24.26 -22.27
CA GLU A 315 29.08 -23.17 -21.40
C GLU A 315 28.49 -21.81 -21.85
N GLY A 316 27.85 -21.15 -20.94
CA GLY A 316 27.21 -19.86 -21.16
C GLY A 316 25.76 -19.88 -21.65
N LEU A 317 25.21 -21.05 -22.03
CA LEU A 317 23.81 -21.20 -22.46
C LEU A 317 22.98 -21.87 -21.35
N ASP A 318 22.06 -21.11 -20.74
CA ASP A 318 21.11 -21.61 -19.75
C ASP A 318 19.71 -21.66 -20.37
N ILE A 319 19.11 -22.85 -20.43
CA ILE A 319 17.71 -23.07 -20.83
C ILE A 319 16.92 -23.40 -19.58
N LYS A 320 16.04 -22.50 -19.15
CA LYS A 320 15.26 -22.67 -17.91
C LYS A 320 13.77 -22.77 -18.21
N TYR A 321 13.15 -23.83 -17.71
CA TYR A 321 11.70 -23.94 -17.59
C TYR A 321 11.30 -23.75 -16.13
N LEU A 322 10.31 -22.90 -15.89
CA LEU A 322 9.74 -22.63 -14.57
C LEU A 322 8.23 -22.81 -14.63
N ILE A 323 7.69 -23.48 -13.63
CA ILE A 323 6.25 -23.56 -13.37
C ILE A 323 5.98 -23.15 -11.94
N SER A 324 4.96 -22.33 -11.73
CA SER A 324 4.48 -21.99 -10.39
C SER A 324 2.97 -22.03 -10.32
N ASN A 325 2.47 -22.38 -9.14
CA ASN A 325 1.07 -22.27 -8.77
C ASN A 325 0.97 -21.61 -7.40
N GLU A 326 0.16 -20.57 -7.32
CA GLU A 326 -0.17 -19.89 -6.08
C GLU A 326 -1.67 -19.97 -5.84
N THR A 327 -2.08 -20.49 -4.68
CA THR A 327 -3.47 -20.56 -4.26
C THR A 327 -3.65 -19.73 -2.98
N ASN A 328 -4.63 -18.85 -3.00
CA ASN A 328 -5.02 -18.05 -1.84
C ASN A 328 -6.48 -18.37 -1.50
N ASN A 329 -6.72 -18.95 -0.33
CA ASN A 329 -8.04 -19.28 0.19
C ASN A 329 -8.36 -18.34 1.35
N ASN A 330 -9.47 -17.61 1.24
CA ASN A 330 -9.97 -16.74 2.28
C ASN A 330 -11.30 -17.29 2.82
N PHE A 331 -11.41 -17.34 4.13
CA PHE A 331 -12.64 -17.63 4.87
C PHE A 331 -12.97 -16.44 5.76
N SER A 332 -14.22 -15.99 5.75
CA SER A 332 -14.73 -14.99 6.67
C SER A 332 -16.04 -15.46 7.27
N GLY A 333 -16.09 -15.46 8.60
CA GLY A 333 -17.32 -15.72 9.37
C GLY A 333 -17.61 -14.53 10.27
N TYR A 334 -18.83 -14.01 10.25
CA TYR A 334 -19.27 -12.81 10.97
C TYR A 334 -20.62 -13.06 11.63
N TYR A 335 -20.77 -12.57 12.86
CA TYR A 335 -22.01 -12.70 13.61
C TYR A 335 -22.25 -11.48 14.51
N GLU A 336 -23.45 -10.93 14.42
CA GLU A 336 -24.00 -9.94 15.36
C GLU A 336 -25.03 -10.62 16.25
N THR A 337 -24.86 -10.51 17.58
CA THR A 337 -25.78 -11.13 18.53
C THR A 337 -27.15 -10.46 18.50
N LYS A 338 -28.12 -11.08 19.20
CA LYS A 338 -29.45 -10.52 19.40
C LYS A 338 -29.46 -9.18 20.16
N LYS A 339 -28.39 -8.92 20.94
CA LYS A 339 -28.20 -7.67 21.70
C LYS A 339 -27.44 -6.60 20.92
N HIS A 340 -26.92 -6.93 19.74
CA HIS A 340 -26.26 -5.94 18.89
C HIS A 340 -27.29 -4.92 18.40
N LYS A 341 -26.96 -3.62 18.47
CA LYS A 341 -27.89 -2.56 18.11
C LYS A 341 -28.45 -2.68 16.69
N SER A 342 -27.61 -3.07 15.71
CA SER A 342 -28.06 -3.23 14.33
C SER A 342 -29.15 -4.30 14.21
N THR A 343 -29.03 -5.41 14.94
CA THR A 343 -30.04 -6.49 14.90
C THR A 343 -31.29 -6.14 15.66
N THR A 344 -31.20 -5.33 16.74
CA THR A 344 -32.38 -4.83 17.48
C THR A 344 -33.16 -3.80 16.65
N ILE A 345 -32.50 -2.85 16.00
CA ILE A 345 -33.16 -1.85 15.15
C ILE A 345 -33.79 -2.51 13.92
N SER A 346 -33.06 -3.38 13.23
CA SER A 346 -33.52 -4.07 12.02
C SER A 346 -34.49 -5.24 12.33
N LYS A 347 -34.72 -5.56 13.64
CA LYS A 347 -35.50 -6.70 14.12
C LYS A 347 -35.02 -8.05 13.56
N LYS A 348 -33.74 -8.15 13.25
CA LYS A 348 -33.14 -9.36 12.70
C LYS A 348 -32.96 -10.49 13.73
N ASN A 349 -32.90 -10.17 15.02
CA ASN A 349 -32.78 -11.15 16.11
C ASN A 349 -31.57 -12.10 15.91
N GLY A 350 -30.37 -11.51 15.81
CA GLY A 350 -29.12 -12.16 15.40
C GLY A 350 -28.92 -12.19 13.89
N TYR A 351 -27.72 -11.83 13.44
CA TYR A 351 -27.35 -11.83 12.02
C TYR A 351 -26.03 -12.55 11.84
N ALA A 352 -25.95 -13.42 10.85
CA ALA A 352 -24.74 -14.13 10.47
C ALA A 352 -24.43 -13.92 8.98
N SER A 353 -23.15 -13.78 8.67
CA SER A 353 -22.65 -13.92 7.30
C SER A 353 -21.43 -14.84 7.25
N ARG A 354 -21.31 -15.53 6.13
CA ARG A 354 -20.19 -16.42 5.86
C ARG A 354 -19.76 -16.30 4.41
N SER A 355 -18.48 -16.13 4.17
CA SER A 355 -17.97 -16.08 2.82
C SER A 355 -16.67 -16.88 2.66
N THR A 356 -16.47 -17.40 1.46
CA THR A 356 -15.25 -18.04 1.02
C THR A 356 -14.84 -17.44 -0.30
N ALA A 357 -13.53 -17.21 -0.48
CA ALA A 357 -12.97 -16.80 -1.75
C ALA A 357 -11.69 -17.59 -2.02
N ARG A 358 -11.50 -17.98 -3.27
CA ARG A 358 -10.28 -18.64 -3.75
C ARG A 358 -9.77 -17.90 -4.96
N SER A 359 -8.51 -17.48 -4.90
CA SER A 359 -7.76 -17.03 -6.07
C SER A 359 -6.63 -18.02 -6.38
N GLU A 360 -6.41 -18.27 -7.65
CA GLU A 360 -5.38 -19.18 -8.13
C GLU A 360 -4.63 -18.53 -9.29
N ASN A 361 -3.31 -18.49 -9.18
CA ASN A 361 -2.42 -17.97 -10.21
C ASN A 361 -1.46 -19.08 -10.65
N THR A 362 -1.56 -19.49 -11.93
CA THR A 362 -0.64 -20.45 -12.53
C THR A 362 0.22 -19.72 -13.55
N MET A 363 1.54 -19.87 -13.42
CA MET A 363 2.53 -19.27 -14.31
C MET A 363 3.45 -20.36 -14.87
N MET A 364 3.76 -20.26 -16.16
CA MET A 364 4.77 -21.05 -16.84
C MET A 364 5.70 -20.12 -17.60
N GLU A 365 6.99 -20.34 -17.50
CA GLU A 365 8.01 -19.58 -18.23
C GLU A 365 9.07 -20.50 -18.82
N LEU A 366 9.43 -20.24 -20.06
CA LEU A 366 10.56 -20.86 -20.75
C LEU A 366 11.51 -19.76 -21.18
N THR A 367 12.78 -19.83 -20.76
CA THR A 367 13.80 -18.85 -21.12
C THR A 367 15.06 -19.55 -21.64
N ALA A 368 15.71 -18.93 -22.60
CA ALA A 368 17.06 -19.28 -23.02
C ALA A 368 17.95 -18.05 -22.89
N GLN A 369 19.01 -18.14 -22.10
CA GLN A 369 19.95 -17.08 -21.84
C GLN A 369 21.35 -17.51 -22.25
N TYR A 370 22.03 -16.68 -23.06
CA TYR A 370 23.38 -16.90 -23.49
C TYR A 370 24.31 -15.77 -23.00
N ASN A 371 25.36 -16.16 -22.29
CA ASN A 371 26.37 -15.26 -21.74
C ASN A 371 27.72 -15.62 -22.32
N LYS A 372 28.40 -14.66 -22.97
CA LYS A 372 29.74 -14.89 -23.50
C LYS A 372 30.62 -13.66 -23.45
N LEU A 373 31.86 -13.85 -23.02
CA LEU A 373 32.94 -12.87 -23.11
C LEU A 373 33.81 -13.20 -24.34
N PHE A 374 33.79 -12.31 -25.34
CA PHE A 374 34.62 -12.41 -26.54
C PHE A 374 35.85 -11.56 -26.41
N SER A 375 37.04 -12.10 -26.75
CA SER A 375 38.31 -11.36 -26.82
C SER A 375 38.61 -10.50 -25.57
N ASN A 376 38.17 -10.90 -24.39
CA ASN A 376 38.30 -10.20 -23.08
C ASN A 376 37.78 -8.73 -23.09
N SER A 377 37.09 -8.31 -24.14
CA SER A 377 36.66 -6.92 -24.31
C SER A 377 35.16 -6.75 -24.60
N HIS A 378 34.50 -7.78 -25.10
CA HIS A 378 33.13 -7.77 -25.57
C HIS A 378 32.32 -8.76 -24.73
N ASN A 379 31.51 -8.28 -23.80
CA ASN A 379 30.61 -9.13 -23.02
C ASN A 379 29.19 -9.04 -23.60
N LEU A 380 28.65 -10.16 -24.04
CA LEU A 380 27.30 -10.29 -24.57
C LEU A 380 26.45 -11.16 -23.65
N ASN A 381 25.29 -10.63 -23.26
CA ASN A 381 24.23 -11.37 -22.61
C ASN A 381 22.95 -11.25 -23.44
N ALA A 382 22.50 -12.35 -24.02
CA ALA A 382 21.27 -12.40 -24.80
C ALA A 382 20.25 -13.30 -24.10
N LEU A 383 19.01 -12.90 -24.04
CA LEU A 383 17.89 -13.61 -23.44
C LEU A 383 16.70 -13.60 -24.41
N VAL A 384 16.08 -14.75 -24.57
CA VAL A 384 14.75 -14.89 -25.19
C VAL A 384 13.84 -15.68 -24.25
N GLY A 385 12.54 -15.41 -24.27
CA GLY A 385 11.63 -16.10 -23.38
C GLY A 385 10.19 -16.07 -23.82
N TYR A 386 9.45 -17.01 -23.27
CA TYR A 386 8.00 -17.15 -23.36
C TYR A 386 7.42 -17.23 -21.96
N SER A 387 6.31 -16.54 -21.71
CA SER A 387 5.57 -16.60 -20.45
C SER A 387 4.09 -16.80 -20.70
N TRP A 388 3.46 -17.56 -19.83
CA TRP A 388 2.02 -17.78 -19.79
C TRP A 388 1.54 -17.68 -18.36
N ASN A 389 0.50 -16.87 -18.12
CA ASN A 389 -0.12 -16.70 -16.82
C ASN A 389 -1.64 -16.88 -16.95
N LYS A 390 -2.23 -17.53 -15.95
CA LYS A 390 -3.68 -17.68 -15.80
C LYS A 390 -4.07 -17.37 -14.37
N TRP A 391 -5.00 -16.45 -14.20
CA TRP A 391 -5.64 -16.12 -12.92
C TRP A 391 -7.08 -16.58 -12.92
N ASN A 392 -7.46 -17.30 -11.89
CA ASN A 392 -8.83 -17.70 -11.58
C ASN A 392 -9.21 -17.07 -10.25
N TYR A 393 -10.41 -16.54 -10.16
CA TYR A 393 -11.01 -16.12 -8.92
C TYR A 393 -12.43 -16.66 -8.80
N GLN A 394 -12.77 -17.20 -7.63
CA GLN A 394 -14.12 -17.63 -7.32
C GLN A 394 -14.46 -17.29 -5.88
N SER A 395 -15.71 -16.92 -5.65
CA SER A 395 -16.21 -16.63 -4.30
C SER A 395 -17.63 -17.11 -4.13
N ALA A 396 -17.98 -17.41 -2.88
CA ALA A 396 -19.34 -17.70 -2.46
C ALA A 396 -19.58 -16.98 -1.13
N SER A 397 -20.78 -16.42 -0.98
CA SER A 397 -21.22 -15.77 0.25
C SER A 397 -22.66 -16.11 0.56
N MET A 398 -22.98 -16.11 1.83
CA MET A 398 -24.33 -16.29 2.35
C MET A 398 -24.52 -15.43 3.58
N ASP A 399 -25.71 -14.93 3.78
CA ASP A 399 -26.15 -14.34 5.05
C ASP A 399 -27.49 -14.93 5.49
N ASN A 400 -27.73 -14.92 6.79
CA ASN A 400 -28.99 -15.34 7.38
C ASN A 400 -29.22 -14.60 8.70
N TYR A 401 -30.44 -14.57 9.19
CA TYR A 401 -30.80 -13.93 10.45
C TYR A 401 -31.98 -14.62 11.13
N ASN A 402 -32.38 -14.08 12.31
CA ASN A 402 -33.41 -14.66 13.15
C ASN A 402 -33.02 -16.04 13.65
N PHE A 403 -31.93 -16.06 14.45
CA PHE A 403 -31.37 -17.28 15.05
C PHE A 403 -32.05 -17.63 16.40
N PRO A 404 -32.23 -18.91 16.74
CA PRO A 404 -32.77 -19.32 18.01
C PRO A 404 -31.80 -19.05 19.19
N SER A 405 -30.49 -19.13 18.98
CA SER A 405 -29.42 -18.89 19.95
C SER A 405 -28.24 -18.17 19.33
N ASP A 406 -27.50 -17.37 20.13
CA ASP A 406 -26.22 -16.76 19.77
C ASP A 406 -25.03 -17.72 19.85
N ASP A 407 -25.21 -18.96 20.36
CA ASP A 407 -24.12 -19.90 20.65
C ASP A 407 -23.49 -20.46 19.36
N TYR A 408 -24.30 -20.71 18.34
CA TYR A 408 -23.85 -21.28 17.08
C TYR A 408 -23.18 -20.26 16.18
N SER A 409 -23.48 -18.97 16.37
CA SER A 409 -22.87 -17.88 15.58
C SER A 409 -23.02 -18.16 14.07
N TYR A 410 -21.97 -17.89 13.28
CA TYR A 410 -21.89 -18.18 11.83
C TYR A 410 -21.58 -19.66 11.53
N ASN A 411 -21.44 -20.54 12.52
CA ASN A 411 -21.05 -21.93 12.31
C ASN A 411 -22.19 -22.80 11.82
N ASN A 412 -23.46 -22.42 12.07
CA ASN A 412 -24.64 -23.10 11.55
C ASN A 412 -25.60 -22.12 10.90
N MET A 413 -25.35 -21.79 9.64
CA MET A 413 -26.17 -20.86 8.89
C MET A 413 -27.63 -21.31 8.69
N GLY A 414 -27.87 -22.61 8.67
CA GLY A 414 -29.20 -23.19 8.48
C GLY A 414 -30.19 -22.96 9.61
N LEU A 415 -29.72 -22.54 10.80
CA LEU A 415 -30.60 -22.28 11.96
C LEU A 415 -31.36 -20.95 11.87
N GLY A 416 -30.92 -20.00 11.04
CA GLY A 416 -31.63 -18.73 10.85
C GLY A 416 -32.93 -18.93 10.09
N ASN A 417 -34.03 -18.45 10.67
CA ASN A 417 -35.38 -18.63 10.07
C ASN A 417 -35.58 -17.82 8.79
N ALA A 418 -34.83 -16.75 8.59
CA ALA A 418 -34.97 -15.92 7.38
C ALA A 418 -34.76 -16.70 6.08
N LEU A 419 -33.92 -17.76 6.11
CA LEU A 419 -33.74 -18.64 4.94
C LEU A 419 -35.05 -19.36 4.57
N LYS A 420 -35.81 -19.84 5.54
CA LYS A 420 -37.10 -20.51 5.32
C LYS A 420 -38.18 -19.55 4.80
N GLU A 421 -38.01 -18.27 5.13
CA GLU A 421 -38.93 -17.20 4.70
C GLU A 421 -38.50 -16.59 3.33
N GLY A 422 -37.44 -17.11 2.69
CA GLY A 422 -36.93 -16.59 1.44
C GLY A 422 -36.31 -15.18 1.55
N LYS A 423 -35.84 -14.80 2.74
CA LYS A 423 -35.24 -13.48 3.04
C LYS A 423 -33.72 -13.50 3.23
N ALA A 424 -33.10 -14.67 3.23
CA ALA A 424 -31.65 -14.83 3.28
C ALA A 424 -31.03 -14.65 1.89
N ASN A 425 -29.78 -14.17 1.83
CA ASN A 425 -29.08 -13.98 0.58
C ASN A 425 -28.01 -15.04 0.38
N GLN A 426 -27.82 -15.41 -0.88
CA GLN A 426 -26.71 -16.22 -1.36
C GLN A 426 -26.18 -15.63 -2.66
N ALA A 427 -24.86 -15.60 -2.80
CA ALA A 427 -24.20 -15.12 -4.03
C ALA A 427 -22.97 -15.99 -4.32
N SER A 428 -22.67 -16.16 -5.59
CA SER A 428 -21.41 -16.72 -6.06
C SER A 428 -20.93 -15.97 -7.28
N TYR A 429 -19.60 -15.95 -7.45
CA TYR A 429 -18.97 -15.24 -8.54
C TYR A 429 -17.71 -15.98 -8.98
N GLN A 430 -17.43 -15.96 -10.28
CA GLN A 430 -16.22 -16.52 -10.86
C GLN A 430 -15.75 -15.67 -12.04
N ASN A 431 -14.44 -15.48 -12.14
CA ASN A 431 -13.79 -14.91 -13.32
C ASN A 431 -12.42 -15.53 -13.58
N GLU A 432 -11.94 -15.36 -14.80
CA GLU A 432 -10.56 -15.68 -15.17
C GLU A 432 -9.98 -14.64 -16.13
N ASN A 433 -8.65 -14.53 -16.13
CA ASN A 433 -7.93 -13.85 -17.17
C ASN A 433 -6.64 -14.62 -17.53
N LYS A 434 -6.12 -14.34 -18.72
CA LYS A 434 -4.89 -14.94 -19.24
C LYS A 434 -4.00 -13.89 -19.86
N LEU A 435 -2.71 -14.04 -19.66
CA LEU A 435 -1.66 -13.19 -20.20
C LEU A 435 -0.56 -14.06 -20.82
N ILE A 436 -0.21 -13.78 -22.07
CA ILE A 436 0.85 -14.48 -22.81
C ILE A 436 1.89 -13.45 -23.24
N GLY A 437 3.17 -13.76 -23.09
CA GLY A 437 4.24 -12.85 -23.47
C GLY A 437 5.41 -13.55 -24.14
N PHE A 438 5.91 -12.96 -25.22
CA PHE A 438 7.19 -13.28 -25.85
C PHE A 438 8.14 -12.12 -25.59
N PHE A 439 9.36 -12.39 -25.19
CA PHE A 439 10.31 -11.33 -24.87
C PHE A 439 11.73 -11.69 -25.28
N ALA A 440 12.49 -10.64 -25.59
CA ALA A 440 13.92 -10.73 -25.88
C ALA A 440 14.65 -9.56 -25.23
N ARG A 441 15.90 -9.79 -24.83
CA ARG A 441 16.80 -8.75 -24.32
C ARG A 441 18.24 -9.05 -24.72
N VAL A 442 18.95 -8.03 -25.12
CA VAL A 442 20.38 -8.08 -25.40
C VAL A 442 21.06 -7.01 -24.55
N ASN A 443 22.02 -7.42 -23.75
CA ASN A 443 22.95 -6.55 -23.03
C ASN A 443 24.32 -6.73 -23.64
N TYR A 444 24.94 -5.62 -23.99
CA TYR A 444 26.29 -5.59 -24.55
C TYR A 444 27.16 -4.62 -23.78
N ASN A 445 28.37 -5.06 -23.45
CA ASN A 445 29.36 -4.29 -22.71
C ASN A 445 30.69 -4.34 -23.47
N TYR A 446 31.20 -3.19 -23.83
CA TYR A 446 32.51 -3.05 -24.46
C TYR A 446 33.54 -2.47 -23.48
N LYS A 447 34.54 -3.27 -23.15
CA LYS A 447 35.68 -2.93 -22.25
C LYS A 447 35.28 -2.40 -20.88
N GLY A 448 34.09 -2.68 -20.37
CA GLY A 448 33.58 -2.12 -19.10
C GLY A 448 33.36 -0.60 -19.15
N ARG A 449 33.27 -0.01 -20.35
CA ARG A 449 33.11 1.44 -20.54
C ARG A 449 31.78 1.82 -21.19
N TYR A 450 31.40 1.12 -22.25
CA TYR A 450 30.18 1.40 -23.01
C TYR A 450 29.23 0.24 -22.86
N PHE A 451 28.02 0.54 -22.42
CA PHE A 451 27.00 -0.45 -22.15
C PHE A 451 25.75 -0.11 -22.94
N VAL A 452 25.16 -1.12 -23.55
CA VAL A 452 23.88 -1.01 -24.26
C VAL A 452 22.98 -2.15 -23.78
N SER A 453 21.75 -1.83 -23.47
CA SER A 453 20.69 -2.82 -23.24
C SER A 453 19.52 -2.49 -24.14
N ALA A 454 19.05 -3.48 -24.89
CA ALA A 454 17.84 -3.37 -25.69
C ALA A 454 16.93 -4.52 -25.39
N SER A 455 15.64 -4.26 -25.21
CA SER A 455 14.65 -5.32 -24.97
C SER A 455 13.35 -5.01 -25.69
N ILE A 456 12.59 -6.07 -25.96
CA ILE A 456 11.24 -6.00 -26.48
C ILE A 456 10.39 -7.06 -25.79
N ARG A 457 9.16 -6.73 -25.46
CA ARG A 457 8.14 -7.67 -25.03
C ARG A 457 6.88 -7.50 -25.89
N HIS A 458 6.42 -8.58 -26.46
CA HIS A 458 5.15 -8.71 -27.18
C HIS A 458 4.18 -9.47 -26.30
N GLU A 459 3.11 -8.84 -25.84
CA GLU A 459 2.24 -9.36 -24.79
C GLU A 459 0.77 -9.27 -25.20
N GLY A 460 0.03 -10.35 -24.95
CA GLY A 460 -1.38 -10.46 -25.26
C GLY A 460 -2.20 -10.79 -24.01
N SER A 461 -3.27 -10.02 -23.78
CA SER A 461 -4.19 -10.19 -22.66
C SER A 461 -5.60 -10.51 -23.12
N SER A 462 -6.25 -11.43 -22.39
CA SER A 462 -7.67 -11.76 -22.60
C SER A 462 -8.63 -10.65 -22.17
N GLN A 463 -8.16 -9.61 -21.49
CA GLN A 463 -8.98 -8.52 -20.96
C GLN A 463 -9.39 -7.49 -22.03
N PHE A 464 -8.70 -7.47 -23.18
CA PHE A 464 -8.94 -6.50 -24.25
C PHE A 464 -9.84 -7.03 -25.37
N GLY A 465 -10.28 -6.11 -26.22
CA GLY A 465 -11.03 -6.41 -27.44
C GLY A 465 -10.25 -7.27 -28.43
N GLU A 466 -10.95 -7.91 -29.36
CA GLU A 466 -10.38 -8.91 -30.25
C GLU A 466 -9.17 -8.38 -31.03
N ASP A 467 -9.23 -7.18 -31.57
CA ASP A 467 -8.16 -6.57 -32.38
C ASP A 467 -7.10 -5.85 -31.54
N HIS A 468 -7.27 -5.74 -30.22
CA HIS A 468 -6.42 -4.94 -29.33
C HIS A 468 -5.76 -5.74 -28.20
N LYS A 469 -5.83 -7.08 -28.26
CA LYS A 469 -5.27 -7.98 -27.24
C LYS A 469 -3.75 -7.86 -27.09
N TRP A 470 -3.06 -7.58 -28.20
CA TRP A 470 -1.59 -7.58 -28.27
C TRP A 470 -1.00 -6.18 -28.20
N GLY A 471 0.06 -6.05 -27.40
CA GLY A 471 0.86 -4.84 -27.25
C GLY A 471 2.36 -5.10 -27.41
N ASN A 472 3.09 -4.12 -27.91
CA ASN A 472 4.55 -4.12 -28.03
C ASN A 472 5.17 -3.12 -27.07
N PHE A 473 6.13 -3.59 -26.27
CA PHE A 473 6.78 -2.82 -25.21
C PHE A 473 8.30 -2.84 -25.38
N PRO A 474 8.84 -2.00 -26.28
CA PRO A 474 10.28 -1.86 -26.50
C PRO A 474 10.92 -1.01 -25.41
N ALA A 475 12.21 -1.28 -25.15
CA ALA A 475 13.04 -0.45 -24.31
C ALA A 475 14.50 -0.49 -24.75
N ILE A 476 15.18 0.64 -24.58
CA ILE A 476 16.62 0.79 -24.82
C ILE A 476 17.25 1.59 -23.70
N SER A 477 18.45 1.21 -23.28
CA SER A 477 19.24 2.00 -22.35
C SER A 477 20.73 1.93 -22.68
N LEU A 478 21.40 3.03 -22.42
CA LEU A 478 22.82 3.25 -22.68
C LEU A 478 23.50 3.68 -21.38
N ALA A 479 24.76 3.26 -21.19
CA ALA A 479 25.57 3.82 -20.13
C ALA A 479 27.03 3.96 -20.58
N TRP A 480 27.63 5.03 -20.08
CA TRP A 480 29.04 5.35 -20.30
C TRP A 480 29.76 5.47 -18.98
N ASN A 481 30.66 4.54 -18.72
CA ASN A 481 31.56 4.59 -17.57
C ASN A 481 32.72 5.53 -17.87
N ILE A 482 32.54 6.83 -17.62
CA ILE A 482 33.49 7.90 -17.88
C ILE A 482 34.79 7.69 -17.08
N LYS A 483 34.70 7.14 -15.84
CA LYS A 483 35.88 6.83 -15.04
C LYS A 483 36.81 5.79 -15.69
N GLY A 484 36.25 4.90 -16.52
CA GLY A 484 37.03 3.92 -17.30
C GLY A 484 37.85 4.49 -18.44
N GLU A 485 37.69 5.80 -18.78
CA GLU A 485 38.43 6.45 -19.85
C GLU A 485 39.86 6.86 -19.44
N GLN A 486 40.77 6.89 -20.41
CA GLN A 486 42.20 7.18 -20.15
C GLN A 486 42.39 8.54 -19.50
N PHE A 487 41.61 9.57 -19.89
CA PHE A 487 41.74 10.92 -19.35
C PHE A 487 41.33 11.06 -17.87
N LEU A 488 40.57 10.13 -17.32
CA LEU A 488 40.21 10.10 -15.90
C LEU A 488 40.95 9.01 -15.11
N HIS A 489 41.66 8.11 -15.77
CA HIS A 489 42.26 6.93 -15.11
C HIS A 489 43.15 7.31 -13.93
N ASN A 490 43.98 8.38 -14.06
CA ASN A 490 44.92 8.81 -13.04
C ASN A 490 44.32 9.71 -11.95
N ILE A 491 43.04 10.10 -12.06
CA ILE A 491 42.39 10.96 -11.06
C ILE A 491 41.86 10.07 -9.94
N GLN A 492 42.67 9.84 -8.89
CA GLN A 492 42.31 8.98 -7.76
C GLN A 492 41.14 9.50 -6.91
N ALA A 493 40.90 10.83 -6.97
CA ALA A 493 39.78 11.42 -6.24
C ALA A 493 38.40 10.94 -6.73
N ILE A 494 38.29 10.51 -7.99
CA ILE A 494 37.08 10.00 -8.60
C ILE A 494 37.15 8.47 -8.64
N SER A 495 36.29 7.79 -7.91
CA SER A 495 36.18 6.32 -7.91
C SER A 495 35.13 5.81 -8.90
N THR A 496 34.04 6.54 -9.04
CA THR A 496 32.96 6.22 -9.97
C THR A 496 32.48 7.49 -10.67
N LEU A 497 32.31 7.43 -11.99
CA LEU A 497 31.61 8.45 -12.77
C LEU A 497 31.01 7.78 -13.99
N LYS A 498 29.67 7.67 -14.01
CA LYS A 498 28.93 6.93 -15.01
C LYS A 498 27.66 7.67 -15.40
N LEU A 499 27.50 7.95 -16.68
CA LEU A 499 26.29 8.54 -17.25
C LEU A 499 25.38 7.42 -17.77
N ARG A 500 24.08 7.54 -17.53
CA ARG A 500 23.03 6.60 -17.98
C ARG A 500 21.92 7.35 -18.71
N ALA A 501 21.37 6.76 -19.76
CA ALA A 501 20.15 7.22 -20.41
C ALA A 501 19.32 6.02 -20.84
N GLY A 502 18.03 6.03 -20.53
CA GLY A 502 17.11 4.95 -20.84
C GLY A 502 15.76 5.47 -21.30
N PHE A 503 15.19 4.79 -22.28
CA PHE A 503 13.81 4.99 -22.74
C PHE A 503 13.10 3.65 -22.80
N GLY A 504 11.86 3.59 -22.28
CA GLY A 504 11.07 2.37 -22.30
C GLY A 504 9.59 2.65 -22.40
N ILE A 505 8.87 1.72 -23.04
CA ILE A 505 7.42 1.72 -23.14
C ILE A 505 6.91 0.53 -22.34
N THR A 506 5.94 0.77 -21.46
CA THR A 506 5.21 -0.26 -20.72
C THR A 506 3.71 -0.06 -20.92
N GLY A 507 2.91 -1.10 -20.65
CA GLY A 507 1.45 -1.03 -20.78
C GLY A 507 0.73 -1.33 -19.47
N THR A 508 -0.56 -1.01 -19.39
CA THR A 508 -1.41 -1.31 -18.23
C THR A 508 -2.70 -1.96 -18.67
N GLU A 509 -3.13 -3.00 -17.95
CA GLU A 509 -4.42 -3.67 -18.11
C GLU A 509 -5.53 -2.97 -17.32
N PRO A 510 -6.82 -3.12 -17.72
CA PRO A 510 -7.94 -2.48 -17.03
C PRO A 510 -8.21 -3.04 -15.61
N GLY A 511 -7.59 -4.18 -15.25
CA GLY A 511 -7.76 -4.83 -13.95
C GLY A 511 -9.09 -5.58 -13.75
N THR A 512 -10.04 -5.41 -14.66
CA THR A 512 -11.35 -6.08 -14.64
C THR A 512 -11.54 -6.83 -15.96
N PRO A 513 -11.76 -8.15 -15.95
CA PRO A 513 -11.98 -8.91 -17.18
C PRO A 513 -13.35 -8.64 -17.80
N TYR A 514 -13.48 -8.99 -19.07
CA TYR A 514 -14.74 -9.00 -19.85
C TYR A 514 -15.36 -7.62 -20.15
N LEU A 515 -14.62 -6.52 -20.02
CA LEU A 515 -15.10 -5.17 -20.32
C LEU A 515 -15.35 -4.92 -21.82
N SER A 516 -14.72 -5.72 -22.68
CA SER A 516 -14.91 -5.68 -24.14
C SER A 516 -16.10 -6.48 -24.62
N LEU A 517 -16.71 -7.30 -23.76
CA LEU A 517 -17.76 -8.25 -24.11
C LEU A 517 -19.15 -7.76 -23.70
N ASN A 518 -20.17 -8.21 -24.45
CA ASN A 518 -21.56 -8.08 -24.04
C ASN A 518 -21.82 -8.99 -22.83
N LYS A 519 -22.18 -8.39 -21.70
CA LYS A 519 -22.55 -9.10 -20.48
C LYS A 519 -24.01 -8.86 -20.16
N LEU A 520 -24.61 -9.85 -19.51
CA LEU A 520 -25.98 -9.77 -19.00
C LEU A 520 -25.95 -9.88 -17.48
N ASN A 521 -26.80 -9.13 -16.83
CA ASN A 521 -27.04 -9.18 -15.40
C ASN A 521 -28.53 -9.34 -15.10
N MET A 522 -28.86 -9.82 -13.90
CA MET A 522 -30.24 -9.89 -13.44
C MET A 522 -30.80 -8.49 -13.31
N GLY A 523 -31.82 -8.18 -14.11
CA GLY A 523 -32.49 -6.88 -14.20
C GLY A 523 -33.61 -6.67 -13.19
N GLY A 524 -33.82 -7.60 -12.27
CA GLY A 524 -34.98 -7.66 -11.36
C GLY A 524 -36.05 -8.65 -11.85
N TYR A 525 -37.27 -8.48 -11.38
CA TYR A 525 -38.39 -9.31 -11.72
C TYR A 525 -39.35 -8.57 -12.63
N GLY A 526 -39.80 -9.22 -13.67
CA GLY A 526 -40.90 -8.77 -14.53
C GLY A 526 -42.07 -9.74 -14.51
N TYR A 527 -43.27 -9.21 -14.61
CA TYR A 527 -44.48 -10.04 -14.74
C TYR A 527 -44.71 -10.43 -16.20
N TYR A 528 -44.48 -11.71 -16.50
CA TYR A 528 -44.65 -12.21 -17.87
C TYR A 528 -45.43 -13.53 -17.87
N ASN A 529 -46.41 -13.63 -18.74
CA ASN A 529 -47.25 -14.80 -18.93
C ASN A 529 -47.87 -15.36 -17.61
N GLY A 530 -48.39 -14.47 -16.76
CA GLY A 530 -49.04 -14.83 -15.50
C GLY A 530 -48.09 -15.14 -14.32
N LYS A 531 -46.77 -14.93 -14.49
CA LYS A 531 -45.76 -15.24 -13.48
C LYS A 531 -44.72 -14.13 -13.36
N TRP A 532 -44.23 -13.93 -12.16
CA TRP A 532 -43.01 -13.14 -11.90
C TRP A 532 -41.81 -13.94 -12.38
N THR A 533 -41.05 -13.37 -13.27
CA THR A 533 -39.88 -14.00 -13.91
C THR A 533 -38.69 -13.11 -13.76
N ASN A 534 -37.50 -13.70 -13.56
CA ASN A 534 -36.24 -12.97 -13.57
C ASN A 534 -35.98 -12.39 -14.96
N LEU A 535 -35.68 -11.11 -15.01
CA LEU A 535 -35.29 -10.42 -16.23
C LEU A 535 -33.77 -10.31 -16.34
N LEU A 536 -33.27 -10.53 -17.54
CA LEU A 536 -31.87 -10.24 -17.87
C LEU A 536 -31.82 -8.87 -18.56
N ARG A 537 -30.84 -8.08 -18.22
CA ARG A 537 -30.52 -6.80 -18.86
C ARG A 537 -29.04 -6.72 -19.19
N PRO A 538 -28.62 -5.89 -20.17
CA PRO A 538 -27.19 -5.61 -20.39
C PRO A 538 -26.50 -5.09 -19.11
N ASP A 539 -25.31 -5.63 -18.84
CA ASP A 539 -24.47 -5.21 -17.70
C ASP A 539 -23.45 -4.17 -18.19
N GLY A 540 -23.93 -2.96 -18.47
CA GLY A 540 -23.12 -1.86 -18.98
C GLY A 540 -22.89 -1.92 -20.50
N ASN A 541 -22.08 -1.01 -21.00
CA ASN A 541 -21.71 -0.93 -22.40
C ASN A 541 -20.43 -1.71 -22.67
N PRO A 542 -20.41 -2.68 -23.60
CA PRO A 542 -19.19 -3.33 -24.04
C PRO A 542 -18.31 -2.37 -24.83
N ASN A 543 -17.00 -2.49 -24.71
CA ASN A 543 -16.08 -1.74 -25.54
C ASN A 543 -15.10 -2.68 -26.26
N PRO A 544 -15.39 -3.08 -27.50
CA PRO A 544 -14.49 -3.93 -28.29
C PRO A 544 -13.17 -3.23 -28.67
N ASP A 545 -13.11 -1.89 -28.63
CA ASP A 545 -11.92 -1.09 -28.92
C ASP A 545 -11.03 -0.88 -27.69
N LEU A 546 -11.36 -1.47 -26.55
CA LEU A 546 -10.59 -1.34 -25.32
C LEU A 546 -9.17 -1.90 -25.53
N ARG A 547 -8.16 -1.06 -25.28
CA ARG A 547 -6.74 -1.34 -25.50
C ARG A 547 -5.86 -0.93 -24.34
N TRP A 548 -4.58 -1.27 -24.44
CA TRP A 548 -3.56 -0.97 -23.45
C TRP A 548 -3.40 0.53 -23.19
N GLU A 549 -3.35 0.95 -21.89
CA GLU A 549 -2.69 2.20 -21.56
C GLU A 549 -1.20 2.05 -21.91
N LYS A 550 -0.58 3.09 -22.47
CA LYS A 550 0.85 3.11 -22.83
C LYS A 550 1.57 4.16 -22.01
N LYS A 551 2.55 3.72 -21.22
CA LYS A 551 3.45 4.62 -20.51
C LYS A 551 4.81 4.67 -21.21
N GLU A 552 5.19 5.85 -21.66
CA GLU A 552 6.49 6.20 -22.21
C GLU A 552 7.32 6.89 -21.13
N GLU A 553 8.55 6.43 -20.91
CA GLU A 553 9.41 6.98 -19.87
C GLU A 553 10.84 7.18 -20.37
N LEU A 554 11.34 8.41 -20.24
CA LEU A 554 12.74 8.78 -20.41
C LEU A 554 13.37 8.97 -19.03
N ASN A 555 14.52 8.32 -18.78
CA ASN A 555 15.33 8.50 -17.59
C ASN A 555 16.76 8.84 -17.96
N ILE A 556 17.33 9.87 -17.33
CA ILE A 556 18.74 10.23 -17.45
C ILE A 556 19.34 10.23 -16.06
N GLY A 557 20.44 9.50 -15.87
CA GLY A 557 21.05 9.31 -14.56
C GLY A 557 22.57 9.49 -14.58
N LEU A 558 23.09 10.01 -13.47
CA LEU A 558 24.52 10.13 -13.19
C LEU A 558 24.87 9.40 -11.91
N ASP A 559 25.71 8.36 -11.97
CA ASP A 559 26.28 7.71 -10.80
C ASP A 559 27.67 8.29 -10.55
N PHE A 560 27.95 8.65 -9.31
CA PHE A 560 29.23 9.24 -8.91
C PHE A 560 29.77 8.60 -7.63
N GLY A 561 31.11 8.60 -7.53
CA GLY A 561 31.82 8.18 -6.34
C GLY A 561 33.15 8.93 -6.24
N PHE A 562 33.48 9.39 -5.04
CA PHE A 562 34.67 10.13 -4.74
C PHE A 562 35.37 9.54 -3.51
N LEU A 563 36.71 9.71 -3.44
CA LEU A 563 37.54 9.33 -2.32
C LEU A 563 37.35 7.84 -1.93
N SER A 564 37.47 6.94 -2.92
CA SER A 564 37.24 5.50 -2.78
C SER A 564 35.81 5.19 -2.26
N ASP A 565 34.82 5.84 -2.87
CA ASP A 565 33.38 5.74 -2.58
C ASP A 565 32.98 6.19 -1.16
N ARG A 566 33.85 6.93 -0.44
CA ARG A 566 33.45 7.56 0.82
C ARG A 566 32.34 8.59 0.64
N ILE A 567 32.25 9.18 -0.54
CA ILE A 567 31.08 9.99 -1.00
C ILE A 567 30.63 9.34 -2.28
N SER A 568 29.44 8.77 -2.30
CA SER A 568 28.89 8.12 -3.49
C SER A 568 27.40 8.38 -3.59
N GLY A 569 26.88 8.30 -4.81
CA GLY A 569 25.45 8.52 -5.00
C GLY A 569 25.01 8.44 -6.45
N SER A 570 23.75 8.79 -6.66
CA SER A 570 23.15 8.92 -7.98
C SER A 570 22.22 10.12 -8.05
N ILE A 571 22.10 10.70 -9.23
CA ILE A 571 21.14 11.72 -9.58
C ILE A 571 20.39 11.20 -10.80
N ASP A 572 19.07 11.09 -10.71
CA ASP A 572 18.20 10.62 -11.79
C ASP A 572 17.15 11.70 -12.11
N PHE A 573 17.03 12.06 -13.36
CA PHE A 573 15.93 12.86 -13.90
C PHE A 573 15.05 11.95 -14.73
N TYR A 574 13.72 12.07 -14.55
CA TYR A 574 12.76 11.31 -15.33
C TYR A 574 11.63 12.18 -15.86
N ASN A 575 11.14 11.81 -17.05
CA ASN A 575 9.90 12.30 -17.62
C ASN A 575 9.12 11.12 -18.15
N ARG A 576 7.91 10.91 -17.60
CA ARG A 576 7.04 9.82 -18.02
C ARG A 576 5.65 10.31 -18.35
N GLU A 577 5.09 9.81 -19.42
CA GLU A 577 3.75 10.13 -19.89
C GLU A 577 2.96 8.86 -20.12
N THR A 578 1.78 8.76 -19.51
CA THR A 578 0.81 7.70 -19.78
C THR A 578 -0.26 8.23 -20.71
N LYS A 579 -0.45 7.56 -21.81
CA LYS A 579 -1.41 7.84 -22.88
C LYS A 579 -2.48 6.78 -22.91
N ASP A 580 -3.61 7.08 -23.57
CA ASP A 580 -4.73 6.14 -23.69
C ASP A 580 -5.24 5.66 -22.30
N LEU A 581 -5.39 6.59 -21.36
CA LEU A 581 -5.85 6.29 -20.00
C LEU A 581 -7.20 5.58 -20.03
N ILE A 582 -7.29 4.45 -19.30
CA ILE A 582 -8.55 3.71 -19.16
C ILE A 582 -9.41 4.42 -18.11
N GLY A 583 -10.61 4.84 -18.50
CA GLY A 583 -11.54 5.58 -17.66
C GLY A 583 -12.99 5.29 -17.96
N ASP A 584 -13.89 5.85 -17.15
CA ASP A 584 -15.32 5.85 -17.38
C ASP A 584 -15.69 7.15 -18.10
N TYR A 585 -16.30 7.02 -19.28
CA TYR A 585 -16.68 8.13 -20.15
C TYR A 585 -18.18 8.15 -20.37
N GLN A 586 -18.75 9.35 -20.38
CA GLN A 586 -20.18 9.54 -20.61
C GLN A 586 -20.52 9.34 -22.08
N VAL A 587 -21.61 8.64 -22.34
CA VAL A 587 -22.12 8.37 -23.68
C VAL A 587 -23.62 8.58 -23.71
N PRO A 588 -24.20 8.93 -24.88
CA PRO A 588 -25.64 9.16 -25.00
C PRO A 588 -26.46 7.87 -24.86
N VAL A 589 -27.63 7.97 -24.22
CA VAL A 589 -28.59 6.88 -24.09
C VAL A 589 -29.92 7.36 -24.75
N PRO A 590 -30.37 6.73 -25.83
CA PRO A 590 -29.74 5.72 -26.68
C PRO A 590 -28.64 6.32 -27.58
N PRO A 591 -27.82 5.56 -28.33
CA PRO A 591 -27.95 4.11 -28.58
C PRO A 591 -27.28 3.21 -27.52
N TYR A 592 -26.54 3.77 -26.57
CA TYR A 592 -25.90 3.00 -25.51
C TYR A 592 -26.92 2.55 -24.47
N PHE A 593 -26.63 1.41 -23.79
CA PHE A 593 -27.52 0.88 -22.73
C PHE A 593 -27.34 1.61 -21.39
N SER A 594 -26.13 2.12 -21.14
CA SER A 594 -25.74 2.83 -19.91
C SER A 594 -25.14 4.18 -20.27
N PRO A 595 -25.30 5.23 -19.46
CA PRO A 595 -24.67 6.52 -19.72
C PRO A 595 -23.11 6.50 -19.58
N TRP A 596 -22.54 5.38 -19.19
CA TRP A 596 -21.09 5.23 -19.00
C TRP A 596 -20.52 4.07 -19.80
N ILE A 597 -19.33 4.28 -20.39
CA ILE A 597 -18.53 3.25 -21.05
C ILE A 597 -17.11 3.31 -20.57
N LYS A 598 -16.50 2.16 -20.32
CA LYS A 598 -15.06 2.09 -20.05
C LYS A 598 -14.28 2.13 -21.37
N ALA A 599 -13.43 3.13 -21.52
CA ALA A 599 -12.71 3.40 -22.77
C ALA A 599 -11.32 3.99 -22.52
N ASN A 600 -10.54 4.12 -23.60
CA ASN A 600 -9.22 4.73 -23.57
C ASN A 600 -9.31 6.17 -24.06
N ALA A 601 -9.01 7.12 -23.17
CA ALA A 601 -8.86 8.53 -23.54
C ALA A 601 -8.02 9.27 -22.50
N GLY A 602 -7.43 10.39 -22.92
CA GLY A 602 -6.64 11.23 -22.03
C GLY A 602 -5.20 10.81 -21.83
N SER A 603 -4.47 11.68 -21.14
CA SER A 603 -3.05 11.45 -20.81
C SER A 603 -2.63 12.20 -19.55
N ILE A 604 -1.63 11.64 -18.84
CA ILE A 604 -1.07 12.19 -17.61
C ILE A 604 0.47 12.15 -17.68
N ARG A 605 1.12 13.18 -17.19
CA ARG A 605 2.59 13.30 -17.17
C ARG A 605 3.11 13.44 -15.75
N ASN A 606 4.24 12.78 -15.46
CA ASN A 606 5.03 12.93 -14.24
C ASN A 606 6.48 13.25 -14.62
N THR A 607 7.02 14.29 -14.00
CA THR A 607 8.43 14.71 -14.19
C THR A 607 9.06 14.91 -12.82
N GLY A 608 10.26 14.39 -12.60
CA GLY A 608 10.89 14.51 -11.30
C GLY A 608 12.39 14.33 -11.29
N LEU A 609 12.96 14.66 -10.14
CA LEU A 609 14.37 14.53 -9.81
C LEU A 609 14.50 13.65 -8.57
N GLU A 610 15.43 12.69 -8.61
CA GLU A 610 15.79 11.82 -7.52
C GLU A 610 17.28 11.95 -7.24
N VAL A 611 17.65 12.12 -5.98
CA VAL A 611 19.04 12.18 -5.53
C VAL A 611 19.23 11.20 -4.37
N SER A 612 20.18 10.31 -4.53
CA SER A 612 20.66 9.45 -3.46
C SER A 612 22.12 9.77 -3.18
N LEU A 613 22.45 10.09 -1.95
CA LEU A 613 23.80 10.42 -1.51
C LEU A 613 24.17 9.55 -0.30
N ASN A 614 25.27 8.85 -0.39
CA ASN A 614 25.85 8.10 0.71
C ASN A 614 27.23 8.67 1.07
N ILE A 615 27.43 8.98 2.32
CA ILE A 615 28.68 9.55 2.85
C ILE A 615 29.17 8.66 3.98
N VAL A 616 30.46 8.33 3.98
CA VAL A 616 31.16 7.66 5.06
C VAL A 616 32.14 8.65 5.70
N PRO A 617 31.67 9.53 6.64
CA PRO A 617 32.50 10.61 7.17
C PRO A 617 33.74 10.07 7.93
N VAL A 618 33.55 8.99 8.67
CA VAL A 618 34.61 8.35 9.45
C VAL A 618 34.57 6.85 9.24
N GLN A 619 35.74 6.27 8.94
CA GLN A 619 35.93 4.83 8.85
C GLN A 619 37.31 4.48 9.37
N ASN A 620 37.37 3.73 10.46
CA ASN A 620 38.60 3.14 11.01
C ASN A 620 38.30 1.77 11.62
N LYS A 621 39.32 1.11 12.18
CA LYS A 621 39.22 -0.25 12.72
C LYS A 621 38.11 -0.43 13.77
N ASN A 622 37.81 0.60 14.54
CA ASN A 622 36.86 0.50 15.67
C ASN A 622 35.58 1.32 15.48
N PHE A 623 35.59 2.24 14.53
CA PHE A 623 34.48 3.17 14.35
C PHE A 623 34.16 3.36 12.87
N THR A 624 32.88 3.21 12.52
CA THR A 624 32.35 3.51 11.17
C THR A 624 31.08 4.33 11.33
N TRP A 625 30.97 5.40 10.54
CA TRP A 625 29.75 6.18 10.42
C TRP A 625 29.35 6.23 8.95
N ASP A 626 28.16 5.64 8.66
CA ASP A 626 27.52 5.68 7.34
C ASP A 626 26.31 6.64 7.42
N SER A 627 26.23 7.59 6.52
CA SER A 627 25.14 8.57 6.44
C SER A 627 24.56 8.61 5.02
N GLY A 628 23.29 8.24 4.87
CA GLY A 628 22.57 8.21 3.60
C GLY A 628 21.47 9.26 3.55
N ILE A 629 21.41 10.04 2.47
CA ILE A 629 20.39 11.04 2.20
C ILE A 629 19.69 10.68 0.90
N ASN A 630 18.35 10.65 0.93
CA ASN A 630 17.53 10.45 -0.25
C ASN A 630 16.57 11.63 -0.40
N PHE A 631 16.65 12.31 -1.53
CA PHE A 631 15.73 13.38 -1.92
C PHE A 631 15.00 13.00 -3.19
N SER A 632 13.71 13.29 -3.26
CA SER A 632 12.92 13.10 -4.48
C SER A 632 11.81 14.13 -4.61
N THR A 633 11.58 14.57 -5.85
CA THR A 633 10.47 15.44 -6.22
C THR A 633 9.70 14.84 -7.38
N ASN A 634 8.40 15.10 -7.45
CA ASN A 634 7.55 14.72 -8.56
C ASN A 634 6.55 15.83 -8.87
N LYS A 635 6.49 16.23 -10.13
CA LYS A 635 5.48 17.16 -10.65
C LYS A 635 4.54 16.39 -11.56
N ASN A 636 3.31 16.24 -11.12
CA ASN A 636 2.24 15.60 -11.87
C ASN A 636 1.44 16.64 -12.67
N LYS A 637 0.98 16.25 -13.86
CA LYS A 637 0.07 17.08 -14.68
C LYS A 637 -0.85 16.20 -15.51
N LEU A 638 -2.16 16.40 -15.36
CA LEU A 638 -3.16 15.83 -16.26
C LEU A 638 -3.16 16.63 -17.56
N LEU A 639 -2.85 15.99 -18.69
CA LEU A 639 -2.74 16.68 -19.98
C LEU A 639 -4.08 16.72 -20.70
N SER A 640 -4.82 15.61 -20.67
CA SER A 640 -6.15 15.49 -21.31
C SER A 640 -7.00 14.44 -20.60
N LEU A 641 -8.33 14.62 -20.63
CA LEU A 641 -9.36 13.64 -20.21
C LEU A 641 -10.17 13.11 -21.39
N SER A 642 -9.93 13.59 -22.59
CA SER A 642 -10.73 13.27 -23.77
C SER A 642 -9.89 12.67 -24.89
N SER A 643 -10.56 12.03 -25.85
CA SER A 643 -10.03 11.62 -27.15
C SER A 643 -10.99 12.03 -28.25
N ASP A 644 -10.62 11.81 -29.50
CA ASP A 644 -11.48 12.12 -30.68
C ASP A 644 -12.82 11.37 -30.65
N LYS A 645 -12.86 10.21 -29.98
CA LYS A 645 -14.05 9.34 -29.91
C LYS A 645 -14.84 9.51 -28.61
N TYR A 646 -14.17 9.75 -27.48
CA TYR A 646 -14.80 9.83 -26.18
C TYR A 646 -14.52 11.21 -25.57
N PHE A 647 -15.59 11.96 -25.39
CA PHE A 647 -15.55 13.27 -24.76
C PHE A 647 -15.81 13.15 -23.27
N SER A 648 -15.05 13.87 -22.49
CA SER A 648 -15.32 14.12 -21.07
C SER A 648 -15.35 15.63 -20.86
N ASP A 649 -16.05 16.08 -19.82
CA ASP A 649 -15.82 17.43 -19.30
C ASP A 649 -14.33 17.60 -19.00
N SER A 650 -13.82 18.83 -19.09
CA SER A 650 -12.40 19.16 -18.79
C SER A 650 -11.99 18.82 -17.36
N HIS A 651 -12.92 18.34 -16.54
CA HIS A 651 -12.70 17.97 -15.14
C HIS A 651 -13.60 16.82 -14.69
N GLN A 652 -13.19 16.13 -13.64
CA GLN A 652 -13.97 15.13 -12.90
C GLN A 652 -13.82 15.35 -11.40
N ASN A 653 -14.92 15.26 -10.66
CA ASN A 653 -14.92 15.30 -9.21
C ASN A 653 -14.69 13.91 -8.63
N LYS A 654 -13.88 13.80 -7.55
CA LYS A 654 -13.49 12.55 -6.90
C LYS A 654 -13.56 12.67 -5.38
N GLY A 655 -13.61 11.52 -4.71
CA GLY A 655 -13.69 11.46 -3.24
C GLY A 655 -15.06 11.84 -2.70
N ASN A 656 -15.20 11.74 -1.37
CA ASN A 656 -16.44 12.08 -0.67
C ASN A 656 -16.11 12.48 0.77
N THR A 657 -16.78 13.53 1.25
CA THR A 657 -16.66 14.03 2.64
C THR A 657 -17.47 13.21 3.65
N LEU A 658 -18.15 12.16 3.23
CA LEU A 658 -19.06 11.35 4.04
C LEU A 658 -20.30 12.12 4.54
N ALA A 659 -21.26 11.38 5.09
CA ALA A 659 -22.46 11.98 5.67
C ALA A 659 -22.11 12.80 6.92
N PRO A 660 -22.80 13.92 7.19
CA PRO A 660 -23.94 14.47 6.46
C PRO A 660 -23.59 15.39 5.27
N ILE A 661 -22.32 15.72 5.06
CA ILE A 661 -21.88 16.70 4.04
C ILE A 661 -22.03 16.12 2.61
N GLN A 662 -21.51 14.92 2.36
CA GLN A 662 -21.63 14.15 1.11
C GLN A 662 -21.20 14.92 -0.17
N GLN A 663 -20.13 15.69 -0.09
CA GLN A 663 -19.57 16.42 -1.24
C GLN A 663 -18.28 15.78 -1.74
N PRO A 664 -17.96 15.89 -3.04
CA PRO A 664 -16.63 15.52 -3.56
C PRO A 664 -15.54 16.34 -2.89
N THR A 665 -14.42 15.69 -2.57
CA THR A 665 -13.26 16.34 -1.91
C THR A 665 -12.26 16.90 -2.91
N HIS A 666 -12.11 16.24 -4.07
CA HIS A 666 -11.09 16.56 -5.07
C HIS A 666 -11.69 16.82 -6.44
N ARG A 667 -10.97 17.59 -7.23
CA ARG A 667 -11.21 17.76 -8.66
C ARG A 667 -9.94 17.44 -9.43
N ILE A 668 -10.03 16.52 -10.40
CA ILE A 668 -9.01 16.35 -11.43
C ILE A 668 -9.43 17.18 -12.64
N GLN A 669 -8.51 17.96 -13.18
CA GLN A 669 -8.78 18.91 -14.26
C GLN A 669 -7.63 18.93 -15.25
N GLU A 670 -7.96 19.07 -16.55
CA GLU A 670 -6.95 19.25 -17.61
C GLU A 670 -6.05 20.45 -17.34
N GLY A 671 -4.76 20.28 -17.52
CA GLY A 671 -3.74 21.30 -17.29
C GLY A 671 -3.27 21.39 -15.84
N GLU A 672 -3.97 20.76 -14.87
CA GLU A 672 -3.69 20.81 -13.45
C GLU A 672 -3.07 19.50 -12.93
N PRO A 673 -2.41 19.51 -11.74
CA PRO A 673 -1.99 18.30 -11.07
C PRO A 673 -3.20 17.53 -10.51
N VAL A 674 -3.10 16.21 -10.42
CA VAL A 674 -4.05 15.41 -9.64
C VAL A 674 -3.87 15.67 -8.14
N GLY A 675 -4.90 15.40 -7.36
CA GLY A 675 -4.86 15.57 -5.91
C GLY A 675 -5.24 16.98 -5.43
N ASN A 676 -5.76 17.83 -6.30
CA ASN A 676 -6.28 19.14 -5.92
C ASN A 676 -7.56 19.00 -5.10
N PHE A 677 -7.55 19.52 -3.87
CA PHE A 677 -8.75 19.75 -3.08
C PHE A 677 -9.59 20.83 -3.76
N TYR A 678 -10.90 20.62 -3.85
CA TYR A 678 -11.79 21.53 -4.55
C TYR A 678 -13.07 21.76 -3.74
N GLY A 679 -13.25 23.00 -3.27
CA GLY A 679 -14.35 23.37 -2.38
C GLY A 679 -14.45 24.87 -2.17
N TYR A 680 -15.16 25.28 -1.13
CA TYR A 680 -15.36 26.68 -0.80
C TYR A 680 -14.19 27.24 -0.01
N LYS A 681 -13.64 28.36 -0.49
CA LYS A 681 -12.56 29.09 0.21
C LYS A 681 -13.17 30.02 1.24
N THR A 682 -13.03 29.71 2.51
CA THR A 682 -13.42 30.61 3.60
C THR A 682 -12.37 31.69 3.80
N ILE A 683 -12.84 32.88 4.08
CA ILE A 683 -12.00 34.06 4.36
C ILE A 683 -12.28 34.65 5.73
N ASP A 684 -13.47 34.39 6.30
CA ASP A 684 -13.91 34.96 7.58
C ASP A 684 -15.13 34.22 8.14
N ILE A 685 -15.65 34.70 9.26
CA ILE A 685 -16.98 34.41 9.82
C ILE A 685 -17.75 35.72 10.05
N ASP A 686 -19.07 35.65 9.94
CA ASP A 686 -19.95 36.78 10.18
C ASP A 686 -20.16 37.10 11.69
N GLU A 687 -20.97 38.10 12.01
CA GLU A 687 -21.26 38.50 13.40
C GLU A 687 -21.97 37.41 14.20
N ASN A 688 -22.62 36.45 13.53
CA ASN A 688 -23.37 35.36 14.16
C ASN A 688 -22.54 34.05 14.23
N GLY A 689 -21.37 33.97 13.59
CA GLY A 689 -20.51 32.78 13.59
C GLY A 689 -20.73 31.87 12.40
N HIS A 690 -21.28 32.39 11.30
CA HIS A 690 -21.41 31.63 10.04
C HIS A 690 -20.24 31.90 9.09
N TRP A 691 -19.91 30.94 8.25
CA TRP A 691 -18.80 31.06 7.30
C TRP A 691 -19.04 32.16 6.25
N ILE A 692 -18.02 32.99 6.03
CA ILE A 692 -17.91 33.89 4.89
C ILE A 692 -16.93 33.28 3.89
N ILE A 693 -17.37 33.09 2.66
CA ILE A 693 -16.60 32.52 1.56
C ILE A 693 -16.21 33.58 0.53
N GLU A 694 -15.18 33.29 -0.24
CA GLU A 694 -14.77 34.06 -1.42
C GLU A 694 -15.61 33.61 -2.62
N GLY A 695 -16.48 34.44 -3.11
CA GLY A 695 -17.32 34.17 -4.31
C GLY A 695 -16.49 33.99 -5.59
N ALA A 696 -17.13 33.61 -6.66
CA ALA A 696 -16.52 33.49 -8.00
C ALA A 696 -15.93 34.83 -8.50
N ASP A 697 -16.54 35.94 -8.10
CA ASP A 697 -16.09 37.31 -8.41
C ASP A 697 -14.96 37.81 -7.47
N GLY A 698 -14.49 36.98 -6.54
CA GLY A 698 -13.46 37.33 -5.55
C GLY A 698 -13.98 38.13 -4.36
N LYS A 699 -15.28 38.40 -4.24
CA LYS A 699 -15.86 39.16 -3.12
C LYS A 699 -16.33 38.24 -1.99
N PRO A 700 -16.32 38.78 -0.74
CA PRO A 700 -16.92 38.06 0.37
C PRO A 700 -18.42 37.88 0.21
N LYS A 701 -18.93 36.68 0.55
CA LYS A 701 -20.37 36.38 0.61
C LYS A 701 -20.66 35.31 1.69
N PRO A 702 -21.85 35.32 2.29
CA PRO A 702 -22.26 34.30 3.24
C PRO A 702 -22.28 32.91 2.58
N ILE A 703 -21.90 31.86 3.32
CA ILE A 703 -21.94 30.49 2.81
C ILE A 703 -23.36 30.02 2.47
N SER A 704 -24.39 30.58 3.08
CA SER A 704 -25.78 30.32 2.74
C SER A 704 -26.14 30.69 1.29
N GLU A 705 -25.35 31.55 0.64
CA GLU A 705 -25.51 32.00 -0.74
C GLU A 705 -24.55 31.28 -1.70
N GLN A 706 -23.90 30.19 -1.25
CA GLN A 706 -22.93 29.43 -2.04
C GLN A 706 -23.50 28.91 -3.35
N GLN A 707 -22.69 28.94 -4.40
CA GLN A 707 -22.96 28.35 -5.71
C GLN A 707 -21.79 27.45 -6.11
N GLU A 708 -22.04 26.48 -7.00
CA GLU A 708 -20.98 25.58 -7.48
C GLU A 708 -19.81 26.36 -8.12
N SER A 709 -20.09 27.49 -8.76
CA SER A 709 -19.10 28.39 -9.37
C SER A 709 -18.17 29.08 -8.36
N ASP A 710 -18.51 29.10 -7.06
CA ASP A 710 -17.67 29.70 -6.02
C ASP A 710 -16.57 28.76 -5.55
N LYS A 711 -16.67 27.47 -5.90
CA LYS A 711 -15.65 26.50 -5.53
C LYS A 711 -14.32 26.78 -6.23
N LYS A 712 -13.22 26.55 -5.52
CA LYS A 712 -11.85 26.80 -5.98
C LYS A 712 -10.92 25.66 -5.55
N VAL A 713 -9.73 25.62 -6.11
CA VAL A 713 -8.64 24.77 -5.60
C VAL A 713 -8.21 25.30 -4.23
N LEU A 714 -8.29 24.45 -3.21
CA LEU A 714 -7.99 24.79 -1.82
C LEU A 714 -6.57 24.38 -1.40
N GLY A 715 -5.92 23.57 -2.20
CA GLY A 715 -4.61 22.99 -1.95
C GLY A 715 -4.44 21.69 -2.70
N ASN A 716 -3.34 20.97 -2.45
CA ASN A 716 -3.04 19.68 -3.08
C ASN A 716 -2.53 18.68 -2.05
N GLY A 717 -3.06 17.46 -2.07
CA GLY A 717 -2.74 16.38 -1.14
C GLY A 717 -1.48 15.58 -1.49
N LEU A 718 -0.80 15.88 -2.61
CA LEU A 718 0.44 15.21 -2.99
C LEU A 718 1.66 16.03 -2.54
N PRO A 719 2.60 15.44 -1.79
CA PRO A 719 3.85 16.10 -1.44
C PRO A 719 4.65 16.53 -2.68
N LYS A 720 5.20 17.75 -2.64
CA LYS A 720 6.09 18.26 -3.69
C LYS A 720 7.45 17.59 -3.66
N PHE A 721 7.94 17.29 -2.45
CA PHE A 721 9.20 16.56 -2.29
C PHE A 721 9.23 15.73 -1.01
N TYR A 722 10.08 14.71 -1.02
CA TYR A 722 10.43 13.87 0.11
C TYR A 722 11.91 14.02 0.42
N LEU A 723 12.23 14.02 1.70
CA LEU A 723 13.60 14.00 2.19
C LEU A 723 13.75 12.93 3.26
N ASN A 724 14.72 12.04 3.10
CA ASN A 724 15.01 11.00 4.08
C ASN A 724 16.49 11.06 4.46
N TRP A 725 16.78 10.84 5.73
CA TRP A 725 18.14 10.83 6.27
C TRP A 725 18.33 9.62 7.18
N ASN A 726 19.23 8.76 6.78
CA ASN A 726 19.56 7.51 7.48
C ASN A 726 20.99 7.57 8.00
N ASN A 727 21.20 7.23 9.26
CA ASN A 727 22.54 7.15 9.84
C ASN A 727 22.75 5.80 10.52
N THR A 728 23.91 5.22 10.32
CA THR A 728 24.35 4.01 11.01
C THR A 728 25.77 4.25 11.55
N ILE A 729 25.93 4.08 12.84
CA ILE A 729 27.19 4.22 13.55
C ILE A 729 27.53 2.86 14.15
N ARG A 730 28.74 2.38 13.91
CA ARG A 730 29.29 1.17 14.54
C ARG A 730 30.55 1.52 15.33
N TYR A 731 30.50 1.22 16.60
CA TYR A 731 31.63 1.37 17.47
C TYR A 731 31.95 0.05 18.17
N LYS A 732 33.06 -0.61 17.76
CA LYS A 732 33.42 -1.97 18.24
C LYS A 732 32.23 -2.95 18.10
N GLN A 733 31.61 -3.35 19.21
CA GLN A 733 30.50 -4.31 19.30
C GLN A 733 29.13 -3.67 19.34
N VAL A 734 29.06 -2.34 19.40
CA VAL A 734 27.78 -1.59 19.45
C VAL A 734 27.46 -1.01 18.09
N ASP A 735 26.25 -1.18 17.64
CA ASP A 735 25.67 -0.51 16.50
C ASP A 735 24.51 0.40 16.92
N PHE A 736 24.47 1.57 16.30
CA PHE A 736 23.40 2.54 16.46
C PHE A 736 22.89 2.96 15.08
N SER A 737 21.58 2.98 14.89
CA SER A 737 20.98 3.47 13.66
C SER A 737 19.79 4.39 13.93
N VAL A 738 19.63 5.41 13.08
CA VAL A 738 18.48 6.29 13.08
C VAL A 738 18.01 6.52 11.65
N THR A 739 16.70 6.41 11.46
CA THR A 739 16.01 6.72 10.20
C THR A 739 15.09 7.90 10.44
N MET A 740 15.28 8.96 9.67
CA MET A 740 14.44 10.14 9.66
C MET A 740 13.87 10.35 8.26
N ARG A 741 12.65 10.84 8.19
CA ARG A 741 11.97 11.08 6.92
C ARG A 741 10.98 12.21 7.01
N GLY A 742 10.75 12.88 5.89
CA GLY A 742 9.79 13.96 5.78
C GLY A 742 9.12 14.03 4.42
N ALA A 743 7.95 14.61 4.40
CA ALA A 743 7.20 14.97 3.21
C ALA A 743 6.75 16.43 3.33
N PHE A 744 6.87 17.19 2.24
CA PHE A 744 6.75 18.63 2.27
C PHE A 744 5.99 19.20 1.07
N GLY A 745 5.34 20.34 1.31
CA GLY A 745 4.66 21.13 0.28
C GLY A 745 3.31 20.55 -0.12
N PHE A 746 2.53 20.01 0.82
CA PHE A 746 1.21 19.44 0.56
C PHE A 746 0.22 19.81 1.67
N GLN A 747 -1.05 19.61 1.40
CA GLN A 747 -2.13 19.87 2.36
C GLN A 747 -2.87 18.58 2.72
N ILE A 748 -3.53 18.61 3.87
CA ILE A 748 -4.36 17.53 4.41
C ILE A 748 -5.75 18.07 4.69
N LEU A 749 -6.77 17.39 4.21
CA LEU A 749 -8.15 17.62 4.65
C LEU A 749 -8.37 16.91 6.00
N ASN A 750 -8.49 17.67 7.06
CA ASN A 750 -8.76 17.19 8.41
C ASN A 750 -10.26 16.93 8.59
N MET A 751 -10.72 15.74 8.20
CA MET A 751 -12.13 15.37 8.29
C MET A 751 -12.61 15.21 9.74
N ALA A 752 -11.72 14.80 10.66
CA ALA A 752 -12.07 14.71 12.07
C ALA A 752 -12.42 16.09 12.65
N GLU A 753 -11.60 17.11 12.36
CA GLU A 753 -11.88 18.47 12.79
C GLU A 753 -13.13 19.04 12.11
N MET A 754 -13.28 18.80 10.80
CA MET A 754 -14.45 19.23 10.03
C MET A 754 -15.77 18.69 10.60
N HIS A 755 -15.77 17.45 11.11
CA HIS A 755 -16.97 16.81 11.66
C HIS A 755 -17.16 17.03 13.15
N TYR A 756 -16.07 17.12 13.94
CA TYR A 756 -16.16 17.08 15.41
C TYR A 756 -15.82 18.41 16.10
N ALA A 757 -15.24 19.39 15.38
CA ALA A 757 -14.92 20.70 15.92
C ALA A 757 -16.00 21.75 15.61
N ALA A 758 -17.26 21.36 15.59
CA ALA A 758 -18.39 22.25 15.33
C ALA A 758 -19.48 22.07 16.38
N PRO A 759 -20.02 23.17 16.95
CA PRO A 759 -21.08 23.09 17.98
C PRO A 759 -22.36 22.36 17.55
N ILE A 760 -22.67 22.41 16.24
CA ILE A 760 -23.86 21.74 15.69
C ILE A 760 -23.90 20.24 15.96
N SER A 761 -22.73 19.59 16.09
CA SER A 761 -22.67 18.13 16.36
C SER A 761 -23.25 17.76 17.72
N LEU A 762 -23.29 18.68 18.70
CA LEU A 762 -23.96 18.48 19.98
C LEU A 762 -25.48 18.35 19.87
N LEU A 763 -26.12 18.97 18.86
CA LEU A 763 -27.57 18.92 18.69
C LEU A 763 -28.11 17.48 18.56
N GLY A 764 -27.27 16.55 18.11
CA GLY A 764 -27.56 15.12 18.08
C GLY A 764 -27.26 14.36 19.39
N GLY A 765 -26.76 15.03 20.41
CA GLY A 765 -26.29 14.41 21.67
C GLY A 765 -24.88 13.81 21.57
N ASP A 766 -24.15 14.09 20.48
CA ASP A 766 -22.78 13.59 20.28
C ASP A 766 -21.77 14.33 21.16
N ASN A 767 -20.65 13.69 21.45
CA ASN A 767 -19.47 14.40 21.97
C ASN A 767 -18.78 15.17 20.83
N VAL A 768 -18.10 16.27 21.18
CA VAL A 768 -17.37 17.10 20.22
C VAL A 768 -15.94 17.36 20.73
N MET A 769 -15.08 17.86 19.85
CA MET A 769 -13.73 18.31 20.25
C MET A 769 -13.83 19.50 21.21
N GLU A 770 -12.87 19.61 22.14
CA GLU A 770 -12.77 20.75 23.06
C GLU A 770 -12.81 22.09 22.32
N LYS A 771 -12.12 22.16 21.15
CA LYS A 771 -12.04 23.38 20.34
C LYS A 771 -13.29 23.73 19.53
N ALA A 772 -14.37 22.94 19.63
CA ALA A 772 -15.62 23.27 18.93
C ALA A 772 -16.19 24.64 19.33
N PHE A 773 -15.78 25.12 20.52
CA PHE A 773 -16.20 26.43 21.07
C PHE A 773 -15.10 27.48 21.03
N ASP A 774 -13.96 27.19 20.39
CA ASP A 774 -12.88 28.15 20.22
C ASP A 774 -13.21 29.20 19.16
N ASN A 775 -12.57 30.35 19.26
CA ASN A 775 -12.70 31.42 18.31
C ASN A 775 -12.11 31.04 16.95
N VAL A 776 -12.93 31.05 15.92
CA VAL A 776 -12.52 30.90 14.53
C VAL A 776 -12.02 32.23 13.99
N TYR A 777 -10.90 32.26 13.29
CA TYR A 777 -10.20 33.47 12.82
C TYR A 777 -9.92 34.49 13.96
N GLY A 778 -9.82 34.02 15.22
CA GLY A 778 -9.56 34.84 16.37
C GLY A 778 -10.75 35.74 16.79
N LYS A 779 -11.94 35.52 16.24
CA LYS A 779 -13.11 36.39 16.44
C LYS A 779 -14.13 35.78 17.40
N ARG A 780 -14.76 34.69 17.05
CA ARG A 780 -15.83 34.01 17.81
C ARG A 780 -15.97 32.56 17.43
N PRO A 781 -16.65 31.70 18.21
CA PRO A 781 -16.97 30.35 17.82
C PRO A 781 -17.94 30.29 16.63
N LEU A 782 -18.00 29.11 15.96
CA LEU A 782 -19.05 28.82 14.98
C LEU A 782 -20.43 28.85 15.65
N ALA A 783 -21.42 29.25 14.89
CA ALA A 783 -22.82 29.24 15.32
C ALA A 783 -23.32 27.81 15.55
N TYR A 784 -24.26 27.63 16.50
CA TYR A 784 -24.88 26.30 16.74
C TYR A 784 -25.70 25.77 15.57
N ASP A 785 -26.18 26.67 14.72
CA ASP A 785 -26.94 26.33 13.50
C ASP A 785 -26.06 26.33 12.24
N GLN A 786 -24.74 26.62 12.37
CA GLN A 786 -23.83 26.49 11.25
C GLN A 786 -23.68 25.02 10.86
N SER A 787 -24.31 24.65 9.74
CA SER A 787 -24.19 23.26 9.21
C SER A 787 -22.74 22.88 8.93
N LEU A 788 -22.41 21.60 9.06
CA LEU A 788 -21.11 21.08 8.66
C LEU A 788 -20.86 21.35 7.17
N GLN A 789 -19.71 21.91 6.84
CA GLN A 789 -19.36 22.32 5.49
C GLN A 789 -17.92 21.91 5.13
N TYR A 790 -17.73 21.50 3.90
CA TYR A 790 -16.40 21.32 3.34
C TYR A 790 -15.84 22.68 2.88
N VAL A 791 -14.96 23.23 3.68
CA VAL A 791 -14.36 24.55 3.45
C VAL A 791 -12.86 24.54 3.66
N SER A 792 -12.15 25.54 3.12
CA SER A 792 -10.69 25.64 3.17
C SER A 792 -10.10 25.68 4.57
N TYR A 793 -10.87 26.08 5.59
CA TYR A 793 -10.43 26.13 6.99
C TYR A 793 -9.91 24.76 7.48
N PHE A 794 -10.49 23.66 6.97
CA PHE A 794 -10.12 22.31 7.35
C PHE A 794 -9.06 21.68 6.43
N VAL A 795 -8.62 22.41 5.38
CA VAL A 795 -7.50 22.01 4.52
C VAL A 795 -6.23 22.65 5.09
N GLN A 796 -5.47 21.85 5.84
CA GLN A 796 -4.34 22.29 6.64
C GLN A 796 -3.01 21.93 5.99
N ASP A 797 -1.92 22.60 6.39
CA ASP A 797 -0.56 22.23 5.96
C ASP A 797 -0.19 20.85 6.51
N GLY A 798 0.28 19.98 5.63
CA GLY A 798 0.61 18.59 5.91
C GLY A 798 2.10 18.31 6.12
N ASP A 799 2.96 19.32 6.04
CA ASP A 799 4.40 19.17 6.15
C ASP A 799 4.82 18.50 7.45
N TYR A 800 5.74 17.53 7.35
CA TYR A 800 6.26 16.87 8.55
C TYR A 800 7.70 16.40 8.38
N TRP A 801 8.37 16.27 9.55
CA TRP A 801 9.63 15.56 9.72
C TRP A 801 9.48 14.56 10.86
N LYS A 802 9.76 13.26 10.58
CA LYS A 802 9.65 12.17 11.55
C LYS A 802 11.01 11.58 11.91
N ILE A 803 11.21 11.31 13.20
CA ILE A 803 12.19 10.35 13.68
C ILE A 803 11.48 9.00 13.66
N ASP A 804 11.63 8.29 12.54
CA ASP A 804 10.84 7.11 12.22
C ASP A 804 11.28 5.87 12.99
N ASN A 805 12.62 5.65 13.09
CA ASN A 805 13.17 4.51 13.83
C ASN A 805 14.53 4.86 14.45
N ILE A 806 14.72 4.42 15.68
CA ILE A 806 16.02 4.39 16.34
C ILE A 806 16.27 2.96 16.82
N THR A 807 17.46 2.42 16.53
CA THR A 807 17.88 1.09 16.99
C THR A 807 19.26 1.16 17.59
N ILE A 808 19.46 0.49 18.73
CA ILE A 808 20.75 0.24 19.34
C ILE A 808 20.95 -1.27 19.49
N GLY A 809 22.09 -1.77 19.02
CA GLY A 809 22.43 -3.18 19.06
C GLY A 809 23.76 -3.43 19.73
N TYR A 810 23.92 -4.59 20.36
CA TYR A 810 25.15 -5.06 20.93
C TYR A 810 25.44 -6.49 20.48
N THR A 811 26.61 -6.70 19.87
CA THR A 811 27.08 -8.00 19.40
C THR A 811 28.36 -8.37 20.14
N PRO A 812 28.28 -9.11 21.27
CA PRO A 812 29.44 -9.49 22.04
C PRO A 812 30.38 -10.40 21.23
N LYS A 813 31.69 -10.30 21.53
CA LYS A 813 32.65 -11.28 21.02
C LYS A 813 32.45 -12.60 21.76
N ILE A 814 31.94 -13.58 21.04
CA ILE A 814 31.79 -14.95 21.53
C ILE A 814 33.17 -15.61 21.40
N GLY A 815 33.73 -16.11 22.50
CA GLY A 815 34.98 -16.86 22.50
C GLY A 815 34.88 -18.13 21.64
N LYS A 816 35.80 -19.06 21.75
CA LYS A 816 35.84 -20.36 21.03
C LYS A 816 34.66 -21.27 21.41
N ASN A 817 33.42 -20.74 21.41
CA ASN A 817 32.24 -21.55 21.62
C ASN A 817 31.94 -22.32 20.33
N LYS A 818 31.80 -23.63 20.42
CA LYS A 818 31.56 -24.50 19.27
C LYS A 818 30.10 -24.45 18.79
N TRP A 819 29.18 -24.00 19.64
CA TRP A 819 27.74 -24.05 19.38
C TRP A 819 27.15 -22.73 18.86
N VAL A 820 27.52 -21.60 19.50
CA VAL A 820 27.00 -20.28 19.12
C VAL A 820 28.07 -19.52 18.33
N LYS A 821 27.79 -19.18 17.08
CA LYS A 821 28.68 -18.44 16.16
C LYS A 821 28.55 -16.92 16.34
N SER A 822 27.34 -16.44 16.55
CA SER A 822 27.07 -15.02 16.83
C SER A 822 25.80 -14.85 17.65
N PHE A 823 25.81 -13.80 18.48
CA PHE A 823 24.68 -13.37 19.28
C PHE A 823 24.59 -11.86 19.21
N ARG A 824 23.41 -11.33 18.92
CA ARG A 824 23.13 -9.89 18.98
C ARG A 824 21.87 -9.67 19.78
N ILE A 825 21.90 -8.72 20.71
CA ILE A 825 20.72 -8.16 21.37
C ILE A 825 20.52 -6.73 20.88
N TYR A 826 19.27 -6.33 20.66
CA TYR A 826 18.98 -4.96 20.23
C TYR A 826 17.68 -4.45 20.84
N GLY A 827 17.63 -3.11 21.05
CA GLY A 827 16.41 -2.39 21.35
C GLY A 827 16.10 -1.41 20.23
N SER A 828 14.82 -1.24 19.89
CA SER A 828 14.40 -0.25 18.91
C SER A 828 13.13 0.48 19.33
N ILE A 829 13.02 1.73 18.85
CA ILE A 829 11.82 2.56 19.02
C ILE A 829 11.41 3.01 17.64
N SER A 830 10.15 2.71 17.24
CA SER A 830 9.58 3.17 15.98
C SER A 830 8.53 4.25 16.22
N ASN A 831 8.43 5.17 15.25
CA ASN A 831 7.54 6.35 15.30
C ASN A 831 7.77 7.19 16.56
N LEU A 832 9.06 7.50 16.84
CA LEU A 832 9.47 8.14 18.08
C LEU A 832 8.91 9.55 18.21
N ALA A 833 9.01 10.36 17.16
CA ALA A 833 8.55 11.75 17.18
C ALA A 833 8.16 12.23 15.77
N THR A 834 7.16 13.10 15.71
CA THR A 834 6.72 13.80 14.51
C THR A 834 6.73 15.30 14.77
N ILE A 835 7.47 16.04 13.96
CA ILE A 835 7.52 17.50 13.96
C ILE A 835 6.63 17.98 12.83
N THR A 836 5.54 18.67 13.14
CA THR A 836 4.52 19.10 12.16
C THR A 836 3.70 20.27 12.72
N GLY A 837 3.18 21.08 11.84
CA GLY A 837 2.13 22.07 12.15
C GLY A 837 0.70 21.53 12.04
N TYR A 838 0.53 20.29 11.57
CA TYR A 838 -0.78 19.68 11.40
C TYR A 838 -1.48 19.41 12.74
N SER A 839 -2.75 19.82 12.85
CA SER A 839 -3.50 19.71 14.12
C SER A 839 -4.08 18.33 14.40
N GLY A 840 -4.30 17.49 13.38
CA GLY A 840 -4.87 16.14 13.50
C GLY A 840 -3.97 15.13 14.22
N ILE A 841 -4.31 13.85 14.11
CA ILE A 841 -3.61 12.76 14.83
C ILE A 841 -2.18 12.57 14.32
N ASP A 842 -2.02 12.48 13.01
CA ASP A 842 -0.75 12.21 12.34
C ASP A 842 -0.80 12.74 10.89
N PRO A 843 0.19 13.51 10.41
CA PRO A 843 0.21 14.05 9.05
C PRO A 843 0.54 12.99 8.00
N GLU A 844 0.93 11.78 8.38
CA GLU A 844 1.20 10.68 7.46
C GLU A 844 -0.11 10.06 6.98
N VAL A 845 -0.70 10.66 5.95
CA VAL A 845 -1.95 10.22 5.32
C VAL A 845 -1.68 9.55 3.98
N GLY A 846 -2.70 8.91 3.38
CA GLY A 846 -2.58 8.31 2.06
C GLY A 846 -2.18 9.32 0.99
N VAL A 847 -1.15 8.99 0.21
CA VAL A 847 -0.61 9.81 -0.90
C VAL A 847 -0.68 9.09 -2.24
N THR A 848 -1.51 8.05 -2.33
CA THR A 848 -1.73 7.25 -3.54
C THR A 848 -3.11 7.54 -4.15
N GLY A 849 -3.26 7.27 -5.45
CA GLY A 849 -4.53 7.44 -6.14
C GLY A 849 -4.89 8.90 -6.42
N LEU A 850 -6.17 9.15 -6.66
CA LEU A 850 -6.70 10.43 -7.12
C LEU A 850 -7.20 11.34 -6.00
N THR A 851 -7.27 10.83 -4.78
CA THR A 851 -7.78 11.52 -3.58
C THR A 851 -6.78 11.50 -2.43
N PRO A 852 -5.52 11.95 -2.64
CA PRO A 852 -4.50 11.97 -1.60
C PRO A 852 -4.79 13.03 -0.55
N GLY A 853 -4.15 12.92 0.62
CA GLY A 853 -4.16 13.97 1.64
C GLY A 853 -5.44 13.99 2.48
N ILE A 854 -6.19 12.90 2.59
CA ILE A 854 -7.38 12.83 3.47
C ILE A 854 -6.98 12.22 4.81
N ASP A 855 -7.23 12.93 5.90
CA ASP A 855 -7.25 12.41 7.26
C ASP A 855 -8.70 12.12 7.66
N ASP A 856 -9.07 10.84 7.57
CA ASP A 856 -10.42 10.38 7.81
C ASP A 856 -10.82 10.54 9.29
N ARG A 857 -12.06 10.87 9.54
CA ARG A 857 -12.60 11.12 10.90
C ARG A 857 -12.57 9.91 11.84
N TYR A 858 -12.37 8.70 11.30
CA TYR A 858 -12.31 7.45 12.08
C TYR A 858 -11.02 6.66 11.84
N ARG A 859 -9.96 7.35 11.35
CA ARG A 859 -8.66 6.71 11.13
C ARG A 859 -8.12 6.11 12.44
N TYR A 860 -7.71 4.85 12.37
CA TYR A 860 -7.07 4.15 13.49
C TYR A 860 -5.84 4.97 13.95
N PRO A 861 -5.68 5.20 15.26
CA PRO A 861 -4.63 6.09 15.74
C PRO A 861 -3.22 5.55 15.49
N SER A 862 -2.24 6.44 15.36
CA SER A 862 -0.83 6.09 15.28
C SER A 862 -0.26 5.72 16.64
N ALA A 863 0.74 4.84 16.67
CA ALA A 863 1.37 4.37 17.89
C ALA A 863 2.89 4.44 17.82
N ARG A 864 3.51 4.68 18.97
CA ARG A 864 4.94 4.47 19.22
C ARG A 864 5.15 3.04 19.63
N THR A 865 6.14 2.38 19.04
CA THR A 865 6.44 0.97 19.32
C THR A 865 7.82 0.83 19.93
N PHE A 866 7.92 0.14 21.06
CA PHE A 866 9.14 -0.19 21.75
C PHE A 866 9.40 -1.68 21.56
N SER A 867 10.59 -2.05 21.09
CA SER A 867 10.93 -3.45 20.79
C SER A 867 12.25 -3.85 21.43
N LEU A 868 12.31 -5.10 21.85
CA LEU A 868 13.52 -5.78 22.31
C LEU A 868 13.66 -7.09 21.53
N GLY A 869 14.81 -7.31 20.92
CA GLY A 869 15.04 -8.49 20.10
C GLY A 869 16.41 -9.11 20.26
N ILE A 870 16.49 -10.37 19.83
CA ILE A 870 17.70 -11.19 19.82
C ILE A 870 17.88 -11.85 18.45
N ASN A 871 19.14 -11.95 18.02
CA ASN A 871 19.53 -12.74 16.86
C ASN A 871 20.61 -13.73 17.30
N LEU A 872 20.42 -15.01 17.01
CA LEU A 872 21.33 -16.10 17.35
C LEU A 872 21.70 -16.86 16.09
N ASN A 873 22.97 -17.18 15.90
CA ASN A 873 23.46 -18.09 14.87
C ASN A 873 24.24 -19.23 15.51
N PHE A 874 23.90 -20.47 15.10
CA PHE A 874 24.51 -21.72 15.54
C PHE A 874 25.30 -22.38 14.44
#